data_10d9a747c784ce37de575c0e859e33ac
#
_entry.id   10d9a747c784ce37de575c0e859e33ac
#
_cell.length_a   1.000
_cell.length_b   1.000
_cell.length_c   1.000
_cell.angle_alpha   90.00
_cell.angle_beta   90.00
_cell.angle_gamma   90.00
#
_symmetry.space_group_name_H-M   'P 1'
#
loop_
_entity.id
_entity.type
_entity.pdbx_description
1 polymer ?
#
loop_
_entity_poly.entity_id
_entity_poly.type
_entity_poly.pdbx_seq_one_letter_code
_entity_poly.pdbx_strand_id
1 'polypeptide(L)'
;MNRILALSTLAAGLAVANENTDEAPYLEEVTILGTREQVERTPGAAHVLDAETLSRFAHTDVQRIARQIPGVSIQVEDGFGLRPNVSIRGVATERSGRITLLEDGVLIAPAPYSAPSAYYFPTAGRMAAFEVLKGPAAISQGPYTIGGAFNMVSTPIPIAPAGSLFVETGQYGTHRIHGTYGGSGGGAFGYLLETHQWFSDGYQVIDRSDADTGLDVRDYTVKLAYAPPESAHRVELKVQLAGQSSNQSYLGLVDADFRTDPKRRYGLSALDRITTDHEQVIVRHEFAPSDAWKLTTTAYDNRHARNWFKTEGIDFDGSANAESLSRTSWSSVVQSVNRGTSLGGLSASQLAAVLHGTADTATGSIQLRANDRQYESRGVQFGVSWSGLLGDVPHALRMGVRYHEDEEDRLQRNSSYHQQSGMLRLDDRGRLGNAGNRIQQAEAIAIFIQNRIDIGAWTLTPGLRYEGIDQRRTRYEIRAGRTENPASRSAGNLRSSRANRTEIVLPGIGVLYRANDRTTVLAGVHKGFTAPSNAPDVRPEEALNYELGFRFRGPVAQFEAVAFLSDYDNLLGECTSSSGVDCEVGDAFNGDAVTVRGLELSTALDFAPNAGFAVPLEVVYTYIDGSFDTDIADTDFFGDVQRGDPVPYIPKHQLHATVGIRKEPFSGHLSITYVDTACVRASCGEFETTDESLTLDLAANYQLTDSVALFARVENVADADDIVGRHPYGARPNKARTFSVGFDLAW
;
A
#
# COMPACT_ATOMS: atom_id res chain seq x y z
N MET A 1 -27.10 -15.63 -14.84
CA MET A 1 -27.87 -15.26 -16.05
C MET A 1 -29.19 -14.65 -15.62
N ASN A 2 -29.52 -13.49 -16.16
CA ASN A 2 -30.73 -12.69 -15.96
C ASN A 2 -30.85 -11.87 -14.66
N ARG A 3 -30.39 -10.63 -14.75
CA ARG A 3 -31.09 -9.39 -14.35
C ARG A 3 -30.24 -8.18 -14.75
N ILE A 4 -30.24 -7.88 -16.04
CA ILE A 4 -29.87 -6.56 -16.57
C ILE A 4 -31.02 -6.17 -17.47
N LEU A 5 -31.75 -5.15 -17.10
CA LEU A 5 -32.49 -4.20 -17.96
C LEU A 5 -33.48 -3.42 -17.09
N ALA A 6 -33.13 -2.19 -16.80
CA ALA A 6 -34.06 -1.06 -16.75
C ALA A 6 -33.32 0.19 -16.26
N LEU A 7 -32.75 0.94 -17.17
CA LEU A 7 -32.51 2.39 -17.01
C LEU A 7 -32.43 2.94 -18.43
N SER A 8 -33.58 3.33 -18.94
CA SER A 8 -33.71 4.15 -20.15
C SER A 8 -34.37 5.46 -19.76
N THR A 9 -33.84 6.53 -20.34
CA THR A 9 -34.36 7.88 -20.45
C THR A 9 -34.27 8.82 -19.24
N LEU A 10 -33.22 9.63 -19.27
CA LEU A 10 -33.34 11.09 -19.02
C LEU A 10 -32.22 11.77 -19.78
N ALA A 11 -32.59 12.38 -20.91
CA ALA A 11 -31.71 13.21 -21.71
C ALA A 11 -32.07 14.69 -21.53
N ALA A 12 -31.05 15.50 -21.69
CA ALA A 12 -31.04 16.91 -22.07
C ALA A 12 -31.09 17.99 -20.99
N GLY A 13 -30.00 18.69 -20.93
CA GLY A 13 -29.85 20.01 -20.32
C GLY A 13 -28.43 20.51 -20.52
N LEU A 14 -28.10 20.98 -21.74
CA LEU A 14 -26.88 21.72 -22.02
C LEU A 14 -26.89 23.03 -21.23
N ALA A 15 -25.91 23.23 -20.36
CA ALA A 15 -25.58 24.55 -19.82
C ALA A 15 -24.11 24.85 -20.12
N VAL A 16 -23.91 25.95 -20.79
CA VAL A 16 -22.66 26.58 -21.19
C VAL A 16 -21.86 26.94 -19.92
N ALA A 17 -20.64 26.45 -19.81
CA ALA A 17 -19.70 26.86 -18.76
C ALA A 17 -19.27 28.31 -18.96
N ASN A 18 -19.41 29.11 -17.92
CA ASN A 18 -18.86 30.45 -17.85
C ASN A 18 -17.61 30.39 -16.96
N GLU A 19 -16.48 30.83 -17.51
CA GLU A 19 -15.19 30.91 -16.78
C GLU A 19 -15.23 31.97 -15.68
N ASN A 20 -14.46 31.69 -14.61
CA ASN A 20 -14.08 32.52 -13.48
C ASN A 20 -14.94 32.44 -12.22
N THR A 21 -14.52 31.58 -11.32
CA THR A 21 -14.38 31.92 -9.90
C THR A 21 -13.32 31.00 -9.28
N ASP A 22 -12.24 31.60 -8.75
CA ASP A 22 -11.28 30.98 -7.82
C ASP A 22 -11.98 30.69 -6.47
N GLU A 23 -12.84 29.70 -6.44
CA GLU A 23 -13.30 29.10 -5.18
C GLU A 23 -12.74 27.69 -5.09
N ALA A 24 -11.90 27.49 -4.06
CA ALA A 24 -11.30 26.21 -3.74
C ALA A 24 -12.35 25.09 -3.65
N PRO A 25 -12.05 23.90 -4.15
CA PRO A 25 -12.99 22.77 -4.12
C PRO A 25 -13.36 22.41 -2.68
N TYR A 26 -14.59 21.92 -2.51
CA TYR A 26 -15.12 21.45 -1.24
C TYR A 26 -14.12 20.52 -0.54
N LEU A 27 -13.62 20.92 0.66
CA LEU A 27 -12.76 20.21 1.59
C LEU A 27 -11.25 20.22 1.27
N GLU A 28 -10.58 21.26 1.72
CA GLU A 28 -9.10 21.30 1.83
C GLU A 28 -8.50 20.28 2.83
N GLU A 29 -9.31 19.62 3.68
CA GLU A 29 -8.80 18.76 4.76
C GLU A 29 -8.76 17.26 4.47
N VAL A 30 -9.31 16.83 3.36
CA VAL A 30 -9.10 15.47 2.83
C VAL A 30 -7.66 15.31 2.35
N THR A 31 -7.07 16.41 1.91
CA THR A 31 -5.67 16.51 1.52
C THR A 31 -4.83 16.96 2.71
N ILE A 32 -3.69 16.30 2.93
CA ILE A 32 -2.70 16.74 3.93
C ILE A 32 -1.81 17.84 3.34
N LEU A 33 -1.48 17.71 2.05
CA LEU A 33 -0.66 18.63 1.27
C LEU A 33 -1.49 19.48 0.32
N GLY A 34 -2.52 18.90 -0.31
CA GLY A 34 -3.42 19.54 -1.23
C GLY A 34 -2.82 19.84 -2.61
N THR A 35 -1.94 20.82 -2.71
CA THR A 35 -1.39 21.25 -4.00
C THR A 35 0.12 21.16 -4.04
N ARG A 36 0.68 21.14 -5.27
CA ARG A 36 2.16 21.24 -5.46
C ARG A 36 2.74 22.51 -4.85
N GLU A 37 1.98 23.62 -4.78
CA GLU A 37 2.43 24.86 -4.14
C GLU A 37 2.56 24.70 -2.61
N GLN A 38 1.65 23.96 -1.99
CA GLN A 38 1.73 23.66 -0.55
C GLN A 38 2.89 22.73 -0.23
N VAL A 39 3.24 21.78 -1.13
CA VAL A 39 4.46 20.96 -1.02
C VAL A 39 5.70 21.85 -0.90
N GLU A 40 5.80 22.90 -1.69
CA GLU A 40 6.94 23.83 -1.65
C GLU A 40 7.09 24.58 -0.34
N ARG A 41 5.97 24.85 0.34
CA ARG A 41 5.92 25.50 1.65
C ARG A 41 6.06 24.54 2.81
N THR A 42 6.14 23.24 2.52
CA THR A 42 6.27 22.20 3.54
C THR A 42 7.74 22.06 3.96
N PRO A 43 8.06 22.25 5.24
CA PRO A 43 9.42 22.09 5.75
C PRO A 43 9.69 20.60 6.02
N GLY A 44 10.14 19.91 5.00
CA GLY A 44 10.38 18.48 4.94
C GLY A 44 10.11 17.97 3.54
N ALA A 45 10.59 16.77 3.22
CA ALA A 45 10.34 16.15 1.94
C ALA A 45 8.87 15.72 1.83
N ALA A 46 8.21 16.15 0.77
CA ALA A 46 6.81 15.84 0.49
C ALA A 46 6.59 15.72 -1.02
N HIS A 47 5.63 14.90 -1.43
CA HIS A 47 5.35 14.68 -2.84
C HIS A 47 3.85 14.48 -3.08
N VAL A 48 3.33 15.00 -4.19
CA VAL A 48 1.93 14.84 -4.61
C VAL A 48 1.90 14.35 -6.06
N LEU A 49 1.18 13.26 -6.30
CA LEU A 49 0.73 12.86 -7.63
C LEU A 49 -0.72 13.31 -7.78
N ASP A 50 -0.93 14.32 -8.59
CA ASP A 50 -2.25 14.91 -8.84
C ASP A 50 -3.05 14.15 -9.91
N ALA A 51 -4.31 14.52 -10.09
CA ALA A 51 -5.20 13.89 -11.04
C ALA A 51 -4.68 13.96 -12.50
N GLU A 52 -4.00 15.05 -12.89
CA GLU A 52 -3.39 15.17 -14.21
C GLU A 52 -2.29 14.11 -14.41
N THR A 53 -1.40 13.97 -13.45
CA THR A 53 -0.33 12.95 -13.48
C THR A 53 -0.90 11.54 -13.51
N LEU A 54 -1.91 11.26 -12.70
CA LEU A 54 -2.56 9.94 -12.63
C LEU A 54 -3.29 9.59 -13.92
N SER A 55 -3.92 10.55 -14.59
CA SER A 55 -4.68 10.31 -15.83
C SER A 55 -3.83 9.91 -17.03
N ARG A 56 -2.53 10.26 -17.07
CA ARG A 56 -1.62 9.98 -18.20
C ARG A 56 -1.59 8.51 -18.57
N PHE A 57 -1.45 7.65 -17.57
CA PHE A 57 -1.47 6.20 -17.71
C PHE A 57 -2.71 5.56 -17.09
N ALA A 58 -3.45 6.28 -16.24
CA ALA A 58 -4.58 5.83 -15.43
C ALA A 58 -4.36 4.42 -14.83
N HIS A 59 -3.19 4.20 -14.23
CA HIS A 59 -2.86 2.93 -13.59
C HIS A 59 -3.81 2.61 -12.44
N THR A 60 -4.20 1.34 -12.33
CA THR A 60 -4.90 0.79 -11.16
C THR A 60 -3.92 0.09 -10.23
N ASP A 61 -2.78 -0.32 -10.76
CA ASP A 61 -1.68 -0.90 -10.00
C ASP A 61 -0.97 0.20 -9.20
N VAL A 62 -1.20 0.21 -7.89
CA VAL A 62 -0.57 1.18 -6.98
C VAL A 62 0.96 1.09 -6.96
N GLN A 63 1.54 -0.06 -7.31
CA GLN A 63 3.00 -0.22 -7.38
C GLN A 63 3.59 0.66 -8.48
N ARG A 64 2.92 0.77 -9.64
CA ARG A 64 3.32 1.65 -10.75
C ARG A 64 3.13 3.12 -10.39
N ILE A 65 2.09 3.44 -9.63
CA ILE A 65 1.84 4.81 -9.13
C ILE A 65 2.92 5.21 -8.12
N ALA A 66 3.18 4.37 -7.12
CA ALA A 66 4.09 4.68 -6.03
C ALA A 66 5.57 4.82 -6.48
N ARG A 67 5.99 4.12 -7.55
CA ARG A 67 7.34 4.26 -8.15
C ARG A 67 7.61 5.64 -8.77
N GLN A 68 6.59 6.45 -8.99
CA GLN A 68 6.71 7.84 -9.41
C GLN A 68 7.09 8.79 -8.27
N ILE A 69 7.23 8.27 -7.04
CA ILE A 69 7.49 9.07 -5.84
C ILE A 69 8.92 8.80 -5.36
N PRO A 70 9.78 9.83 -5.23
CA PRO A 70 11.15 9.65 -4.77
C PRO A 70 11.18 9.06 -3.36
N GLY A 71 12.14 8.19 -3.06
CA GLY A 71 12.30 7.54 -1.76
C GLY A 71 11.33 6.40 -1.47
N VAL A 72 10.45 6.04 -2.42
CA VAL A 72 9.52 4.92 -2.29
C VAL A 72 10.08 3.69 -2.99
N SER A 73 10.13 2.55 -2.27
CA SER A 73 10.50 1.24 -2.79
C SER A 73 9.33 0.27 -2.72
N ILE A 74 9.27 -0.66 -3.66
CA ILE A 74 8.19 -1.64 -3.76
C ILE A 74 8.77 -3.05 -3.83
N GLN A 75 8.34 -3.91 -2.91
CA GLN A 75 8.53 -5.35 -3.04
C GLN A 75 7.34 -5.93 -3.81
N VAL A 76 7.57 -6.40 -5.01
CA VAL A 76 6.52 -6.97 -5.87
C VAL A 76 6.11 -8.35 -5.38
N GLU A 77 4.83 -8.58 -5.23
CA GLU A 77 4.27 -9.90 -4.86
C GLU A 77 3.28 -10.42 -5.92
N ASP A 78 2.52 -9.54 -6.52
CA ASP A 78 1.61 -9.83 -7.63
C ASP A 78 1.76 -8.82 -8.76
N GLY A 79 1.29 -9.18 -9.96
CA GLY A 79 1.37 -8.30 -11.12
C GLY A 79 0.24 -7.28 -11.23
N PHE A 80 -0.63 -7.16 -10.20
CA PHE A 80 -1.80 -6.28 -10.21
C PHE A 80 -1.75 -5.21 -9.11
N GLY A 81 -0.84 -5.33 -8.13
CA GLY A 81 -0.68 -4.36 -7.04
C GLY A 81 -1.83 -4.31 -6.05
N LEU A 82 -2.55 -5.42 -5.89
CA LEU A 82 -3.73 -5.47 -5.02
C LEU A 82 -3.40 -5.38 -3.54
N ARG A 83 -2.23 -5.85 -3.15
CA ARG A 83 -1.71 -5.84 -1.78
C ARG A 83 -0.25 -5.44 -1.79
N PRO A 84 0.00 -4.14 -1.99
CA PRO A 84 1.36 -3.66 -2.17
C PRO A 84 2.19 -3.78 -0.90
N ASN A 85 3.48 -4.00 -1.09
CA ASN A 85 4.47 -3.91 -0.04
C ASN A 85 5.28 -2.63 -0.30
N VAL A 86 4.87 -1.54 0.33
CA VAL A 86 5.44 -0.20 0.15
C VAL A 86 6.40 0.12 1.28
N SER A 87 7.59 0.57 0.93
CA SER A 87 8.57 1.17 1.83
C SER A 87 8.80 2.63 1.47
N ILE A 88 9.04 3.46 2.47
CA ILE A 88 9.48 4.84 2.30
C ILE A 88 10.83 4.97 3.02
N ARG A 89 11.89 5.43 2.31
CA ARG A 89 13.24 5.61 2.86
C ARG A 89 13.82 4.39 3.56
N GLY A 90 13.53 3.19 3.04
CA GLY A 90 14.15 1.96 3.49
C GLY A 90 13.58 1.33 4.76
N VAL A 91 12.39 1.73 5.24
CA VAL A 91 11.66 0.93 6.24
C VAL A 91 11.27 -0.42 5.65
N ALA A 92 11.04 -1.42 6.50
CA ALA A 92 10.64 -2.75 6.02
C ALA A 92 9.39 -2.70 5.13
N THR A 93 9.45 -3.37 3.97
CA THR A 93 8.43 -3.30 2.91
C THR A 93 7.16 -4.05 3.25
N GLU A 94 7.26 -5.10 4.09
CA GLU A 94 6.25 -6.12 4.22
C GLU A 94 4.86 -5.59 4.56
N ARG A 95 3.90 -5.85 3.67
CA ARG A 95 2.48 -5.44 3.77
C ARG A 95 2.31 -3.96 4.13
N SER A 96 3.27 -3.11 3.73
CA SER A 96 3.24 -1.67 4.04
C SER A 96 3.03 -1.36 5.54
N GLY A 97 3.37 -2.30 6.41
CA GLY A 97 3.07 -2.24 7.85
C GLY A 97 3.97 -1.30 8.65
N ARG A 98 4.94 -0.63 7.99
CA ARG A 98 5.90 0.29 8.62
C ARG A 98 5.76 1.73 8.16
N ILE A 99 4.69 2.03 7.45
CA ILE A 99 4.31 3.38 7.03
C ILE A 99 2.88 3.70 7.48
N THR A 100 2.58 4.97 7.69
CA THR A 100 1.21 5.39 8.00
C THR A 100 0.40 5.46 6.71
N LEU A 101 -0.54 4.54 6.54
CA LEU A 101 -1.46 4.50 5.40
C LEU A 101 -2.77 5.19 5.72
N LEU A 102 -3.17 6.10 4.85
CA LEU A 102 -4.37 6.92 5.02
C LEU A 102 -5.20 6.95 3.73
N GLU A 103 -6.51 7.05 3.88
CA GLU A 103 -7.43 7.53 2.86
C GLU A 103 -8.22 8.69 3.45
N ASP A 104 -8.19 9.83 2.77
CA ASP A 104 -8.86 11.05 3.21
C ASP A 104 -8.45 11.44 4.65
N GLY A 105 -7.18 11.23 5.05
CA GLY A 105 -6.66 11.53 6.38
C GLY A 105 -7.10 10.57 7.49
N VAL A 106 -7.77 9.45 7.15
CA VAL A 106 -8.18 8.39 8.08
C VAL A 106 -7.30 7.15 7.87
N LEU A 107 -6.91 6.50 8.97
CA LEU A 107 -6.13 5.25 8.91
C LEU A 107 -6.91 4.14 8.20
N ILE A 108 -6.28 3.45 7.25
CA ILE A 108 -6.93 2.45 6.40
C ILE A 108 -6.37 1.04 6.52
N ALA A 109 -5.18 0.84 7.09
CA ALA A 109 -4.78 -0.52 7.43
C ALA A 109 -5.87 -1.15 8.28
N PRO A 110 -6.27 -2.41 8.04
CA PRO A 110 -7.46 -3.00 8.69
C PRO A 110 -7.43 -2.95 10.22
N ALA A 111 -6.26 -3.07 10.83
CA ALA A 111 -6.03 -2.90 12.26
C ALA A 111 -4.66 -2.24 12.48
N PRO A 112 -4.55 -0.89 12.30
CA PRO A 112 -3.27 -0.21 12.18
C PRO A 112 -2.39 -0.28 13.42
N TYR A 113 -2.92 -0.51 14.60
CA TYR A 113 -2.16 -0.62 15.84
C TYR A 113 -1.97 -2.06 16.32
N SER A 114 -2.97 -2.94 16.19
CA SER A 114 -2.88 -4.32 16.68
C SER A 114 -2.33 -5.31 15.66
N ALA A 115 -2.53 -5.05 14.34
CA ALA A 115 -2.08 -5.89 13.24
C ALA A 115 -1.87 -5.04 11.96
N PRO A 116 -0.76 -4.28 11.85
CA PRO A 116 -0.57 -3.19 10.89
C PRO A 116 -0.49 -3.61 9.42
N SER A 117 -0.36 -4.89 9.14
CA SER A 117 -0.27 -5.40 7.76
C SER A 117 -1.44 -4.95 6.89
N ALA A 118 -1.19 -4.20 5.83
CA ALA A 118 -2.19 -3.66 4.91
C ALA A 118 -2.74 -4.74 3.97
N TYR A 119 -3.59 -5.60 4.47
CA TYR A 119 -4.34 -6.57 3.65
C TYR A 119 -5.53 -5.95 2.92
N TYR A 120 -5.94 -4.77 3.29
CA TYR A 120 -6.77 -3.88 2.51
C TYR A 120 -5.91 -2.74 2.00
N PHE A 121 -6.08 -2.43 0.73
CA PHE A 121 -5.55 -1.23 0.10
C PHE A 121 -6.64 -0.67 -0.81
N PRO A 122 -6.96 0.63 -0.75
CA PRO A 122 -8.01 1.22 -1.56
C PRO A 122 -7.75 1.03 -3.05
N THR A 123 -8.82 0.95 -3.84
CA THR A 123 -8.73 0.84 -5.29
C THR A 123 -8.04 2.08 -5.87
N ALA A 124 -6.77 1.94 -6.25
CA ALA A 124 -5.94 3.07 -6.66
C ALA A 124 -6.50 3.83 -7.87
N GLY A 125 -7.17 3.13 -8.79
CA GLY A 125 -7.74 3.71 -10.00
C GLY A 125 -8.95 4.66 -9.78
N ARG A 126 -9.47 4.80 -8.54
CA ARG A 126 -10.51 5.78 -8.19
C ARG A 126 -9.97 6.99 -7.42
N MET A 127 -8.66 7.07 -7.17
CA MET A 127 -8.08 8.16 -6.40
C MET A 127 -7.85 9.40 -7.24
N ALA A 128 -8.17 10.55 -6.67
CA ALA A 128 -7.91 11.85 -7.28
C ALA A 128 -6.47 12.31 -7.07
N ALA A 129 -5.82 11.89 -5.96
CA ALA A 129 -4.42 12.20 -5.70
C ALA A 129 -3.77 11.18 -4.76
N PHE A 130 -2.43 11.13 -4.80
CA PHE A 130 -1.60 10.45 -3.81
C PHE A 130 -0.63 11.46 -3.19
N GLU A 131 -0.56 11.48 -1.87
CA GLU A 131 0.29 12.38 -1.10
C GLU A 131 1.25 11.58 -0.23
N VAL A 132 2.53 11.93 -0.25
CA VAL A 132 3.54 11.30 0.61
C VAL A 132 4.26 12.38 1.40
N LEU A 133 4.25 12.22 2.74
CA LEU A 133 4.97 13.07 3.67
C LEU A 133 6.10 12.29 4.30
N LYS A 134 7.27 12.89 4.33
CA LYS A 134 8.49 12.30 4.87
C LYS A 134 9.15 13.28 5.84
N GLY A 135 10.05 12.76 6.67
CA GLY A 135 10.79 13.62 7.59
C GLY A 135 9.88 14.39 8.58
N PRO A 136 10.26 15.59 9.00
CA PRO A 136 9.50 16.41 9.95
C PRO A 136 8.10 16.77 9.46
N ALA A 137 7.83 16.74 8.15
CA ALA A 137 6.51 16.97 7.58
C ALA A 137 5.49 15.91 8.02
N ALA A 138 5.94 14.69 8.31
CA ALA A 138 5.10 13.57 8.69
C ALA A 138 4.70 13.56 10.18
N ILE A 139 5.21 14.46 11.03
CA ILE A 139 5.02 14.44 12.48
C ILE A 139 3.54 14.51 12.90
N SER A 140 2.68 15.14 12.10
CA SER A 140 1.24 15.20 12.33
C SER A 140 0.55 13.87 12.07
N GLN A 141 1.21 12.93 11.38
CA GLN A 141 0.68 11.63 10.99
C GLN A 141 1.34 10.50 11.81
N GLY A 142 0.65 9.37 11.97
CA GLY A 142 1.13 8.22 12.73
C GLY A 142 0.09 7.10 12.75
N PRO A 143 0.44 5.92 13.29
CA PRO A 143 1.50 5.65 14.28
C PRO A 143 2.90 5.37 13.72
N TYR A 144 3.07 5.13 12.42
CA TYR A 144 4.35 4.73 11.83
C TYR A 144 5.03 5.95 11.22
N THR A 145 5.98 6.56 11.95
CA THR A 145 6.51 7.90 11.63
C THR A 145 7.96 7.90 11.15
N ILE A 146 8.63 6.73 11.10
CA ILE A 146 10.02 6.65 10.59
C ILE A 146 10.02 6.85 9.07
N GLY A 147 9.31 6.01 8.32
CA GLY A 147 9.22 6.14 6.86
C GLY A 147 8.39 7.35 6.44
N GLY A 148 7.30 7.60 7.13
CA GLY A 148 6.37 8.68 6.83
C GLY A 148 4.94 8.22 6.58
N ALA A 149 4.16 9.08 5.91
CA ALA A 149 2.75 8.84 5.63
C ALA A 149 2.45 8.83 4.14
N PHE A 150 1.58 7.92 3.74
CA PHE A 150 1.05 7.76 2.39
C PHE A 150 -0.48 7.95 2.45
N ASN A 151 -0.96 9.09 1.96
CA ASN A 151 -2.38 9.45 1.94
C ASN A 151 -2.95 9.33 0.52
N MET A 152 -4.08 8.67 0.40
CA MET A 152 -4.85 8.55 -0.82
C MET A 152 -6.06 9.46 -0.73
N VAL A 153 -6.23 10.32 -1.72
CA VAL A 153 -7.31 11.29 -1.76
C VAL A 153 -8.39 10.76 -2.70
N SER A 154 -9.57 10.48 -2.17
CA SER A 154 -10.72 10.02 -2.97
C SER A 154 -11.37 11.16 -3.74
N THR A 155 -12.11 10.82 -4.80
CA THR A 155 -12.80 11.80 -5.66
C THR A 155 -13.61 12.81 -4.85
N PRO A 156 -13.37 14.13 -5.00
CA PRO A 156 -14.13 15.17 -4.31
C PRO A 156 -15.54 15.32 -4.88
N ILE A 157 -16.44 15.91 -4.10
CA ILE A 157 -17.77 16.31 -4.58
C ILE A 157 -17.61 17.50 -5.55
N PRO A 158 -18.05 17.43 -6.80
CA PRO A 158 -17.95 18.55 -7.75
C PRO A 158 -18.76 19.77 -7.31
N ILE A 159 -18.26 20.97 -7.59
CA ILE A 159 -19.00 22.24 -7.30
C ILE A 159 -20.21 22.35 -8.22
N ALA A 160 -20.04 22.13 -9.53
CA ALA A 160 -21.13 22.09 -10.51
C ALA A 160 -21.52 20.62 -10.78
N PRO A 161 -22.75 20.34 -11.21
CA PRO A 161 -23.12 19.01 -11.67
C PRO A 161 -22.19 18.54 -12.77
N ALA A 162 -21.48 17.45 -12.52
CA ALA A 162 -20.51 16.85 -13.43
C ALA A 162 -20.49 15.34 -13.29
N GLY A 163 -20.13 14.66 -14.36
CA GLY A 163 -19.96 13.22 -14.38
C GLY A 163 -18.81 12.80 -15.28
N SER A 164 -18.29 11.61 -15.04
CA SER A 164 -17.31 10.96 -15.89
C SER A 164 -17.62 9.48 -16.03
N LEU A 165 -17.24 8.90 -17.15
CA LEU A 165 -17.29 7.47 -17.40
C LEU A 165 -16.04 7.04 -18.17
N PHE A 166 -15.14 6.35 -17.49
CA PHE A 166 -13.98 5.71 -18.07
C PHE A 166 -14.28 4.23 -18.32
N VAL A 167 -14.01 3.76 -19.53
CA VAL A 167 -14.18 2.35 -19.92
C VAL A 167 -12.93 1.87 -20.63
N GLU A 168 -12.41 0.74 -20.18
CA GLU A 168 -11.22 0.08 -20.72
C GLU A 168 -11.49 -1.39 -20.99
N THR A 169 -10.91 -1.90 -22.08
CA THR A 169 -10.83 -3.32 -22.39
C THR A 169 -9.42 -3.67 -22.87
N GLY A 170 -8.94 -4.86 -22.56
CA GLY A 170 -7.57 -5.24 -22.87
C GLY A 170 -7.34 -6.74 -22.91
N GLN A 171 -6.06 -7.11 -23.05
CA GLN A 171 -5.62 -8.50 -23.02
C GLN A 171 -5.95 -9.17 -21.69
N TYR A 172 -5.92 -10.49 -21.67
CA TYR A 172 -6.20 -11.33 -20.50
C TYR A 172 -7.59 -11.08 -19.91
N GLY A 173 -8.59 -10.87 -20.79
CA GLY A 173 -9.95 -10.58 -20.36
C GLY A 173 -10.07 -9.34 -19.49
N THR A 174 -9.14 -8.38 -19.59
CA THR A 174 -9.16 -7.19 -18.74
C THR A 174 -10.29 -6.25 -19.16
N HIS A 175 -11.12 -5.88 -18.19
CA HIS A 175 -12.17 -4.87 -18.31
C HIS A 175 -12.14 -3.96 -17.09
N ARG A 176 -12.27 -2.65 -17.32
CA ARG A 176 -12.35 -1.67 -16.25
C ARG A 176 -13.42 -0.62 -16.57
N ILE A 177 -14.20 -0.27 -15.56
CA ILE A 177 -15.19 0.81 -15.61
C ILE A 177 -14.97 1.66 -14.35
N HIS A 178 -14.82 2.97 -14.55
CA HIS A 178 -14.86 3.93 -13.46
C HIS A 178 -15.86 5.01 -13.82
N GLY A 179 -16.88 5.17 -13.01
CA GLY A 179 -17.96 6.14 -13.23
C GLY A 179 -18.14 7.04 -12.02
N THR A 180 -18.27 8.34 -12.26
CA THR A 180 -18.58 9.33 -11.23
C THR A 180 -19.75 10.21 -11.68
N TYR A 181 -20.58 10.63 -10.73
CA TYR A 181 -21.59 11.67 -10.95
C TYR A 181 -21.88 12.41 -9.64
N GLY A 182 -21.83 13.73 -9.68
CA GLY A 182 -22.05 14.52 -8.48
C GLY A 182 -22.23 16.01 -8.75
N GLY A 183 -22.36 16.77 -7.68
CA GLY A 183 -22.43 18.22 -7.71
C GLY A 183 -23.12 18.81 -6.50
N SER A 184 -22.97 20.11 -6.28
CA SER A 184 -23.71 20.88 -5.27
C SER A 184 -24.72 21.87 -5.86
N GLY A 185 -24.59 22.19 -7.15
CA GLY A 185 -25.47 23.13 -7.83
C GLY A 185 -25.53 24.53 -7.22
N GLY A 186 -24.50 24.91 -6.44
CA GLY A 186 -24.47 26.18 -5.70
C GLY A 186 -25.40 26.24 -4.49
N GLY A 187 -26.03 25.10 -4.12
CA GLY A 187 -26.90 24.98 -2.92
C GLY A 187 -26.16 24.51 -1.69
N ALA A 188 -26.89 24.34 -0.60
CA ALA A 188 -26.36 23.85 0.68
C ALA A 188 -25.96 22.36 0.64
N PHE A 189 -26.49 21.59 -0.29
CA PHE A 189 -26.30 20.13 -0.39
C PHE A 189 -25.43 19.78 -1.58
N GLY A 190 -24.43 18.93 -1.33
CA GLY A 190 -23.61 18.31 -2.36
C GLY A 190 -23.68 16.80 -2.28
N TYR A 191 -23.40 16.12 -3.40
CA TYR A 191 -23.37 14.68 -3.46
C TYR A 191 -22.36 14.18 -4.51
N LEU A 192 -21.86 12.96 -4.28
CA LEU A 192 -21.06 12.20 -5.25
C LEU A 192 -21.50 10.75 -5.20
N LEU A 193 -21.71 10.16 -6.37
CA LEU A 193 -21.86 8.72 -6.59
C LEU A 193 -20.69 8.26 -7.43
N GLU A 194 -19.97 7.24 -6.98
CA GLU A 194 -18.78 6.71 -7.65
C GLU A 194 -18.81 5.19 -7.66
N THR A 195 -18.39 4.59 -8.76
CA THR A 195 -18.13 3.15 -8.85
C THR A 195 -16.88 2.87 -9.64
N HIS A 196 -16.08 1.93 -9.17
CA HIS A 196 -14.94 1.40 -9.90
C HIS A 196 -15.05 -0.13 -9.96
N GLN A 197 -15.00 -0.68 -11.17
CA GLN A 197 -15.09 -2.12 -11.44
C GLN A 197 -13.87 -2.53 -12.25
N TRP A 198 -13.16 -3.58 -11.82
CA TRP A 198 -11.98 -4.07 -12.50
C TRP A 198 -11.96 -5.60 -12.50
N PHE A 199 -11.88 -6.16 -13.67
CA PHE A 199 -11.85 -7.59 -13.92
C PHE A 199 -10.68 -7.96 -14.82
N SER A 200 -10.09 -9.15 -14.61
CA SER A 200 -9.09 -9.76 -15.49
C SER A 200 -9.07 -11.27 -15.26
N ASP A 201 -8.85 -12.05 -16.32
CA ASP A 201 -8.61 -13.50 -16.25
C ASP A 201 -7.17 -13.83 -15.76
N GLY A 202 -6.27 -12.80 -15.72
CA GLY A 202 -4.86 -12.97 -15.35
C GLY A 202 -4.00 -13.52 -16.48
N TYR A 203 -2.68 -13.33 -16.34
CA TYR A 203 -1.71 -13.62 -17.40
C TYR A 203 -0.90 -14.92 -17.17
N GLN A 204 -1.02 -15.54 -16.00
CA GLN A 204 -0.31 -16.78 -15.67
C GLN A 204 -1.16 -18.01 -16.03
N VAL A 205 -0.49 -19.13 -16.27
CA VAL A 205 -1.11 -20.43 -16.61
C VAL A 205 -0.79 -21.44 -15.52
N ILE A 206 -1.84 -22.03 -14.94
CA ILE A 206 -1.70 -23.06 -13.91
C ILE A 206 -1.55 -24.44 -14.55
N ASP A 207 -0.51 -25.17 -14.15
CA ASP A 207 -0.28 -26.54 -14.63
C ASP A 207 -1.52 -27.42 -14.43
N ARG A 208 -1.98 -28.09 -15.50
CA ARG A 208 -3.09 -29.07 -15.48
C ARG A 208 -4.41 -28.47 -14.92
N SER A 209 -4.63 -27.18 -15.13
CA SER A 209 -5.85 -26.51 -14.69
C SER A 209 -6.29 -25.48 -15.71
N ASP A 210 -7.59 -25.38 -15.93
CA ASP A 210 -8.21 -24.32 -16.73
C ASP A 210 -8.66 -23.13 -15.85
N ALA A 211 -8.29 -23.10 -14.56
CA ALA A 211 -8.62 -22.00 -13.66
C ALA A 211 -7.85 -20.74 -14.06
N ASP A 212 -8.53 -19.61 -14.02
CA ASP A 212 -7.91 -18.30 -14.23
C ASP A 212 -6.98 -17.90 -13.07
N THR A 213 -6.12 -16.93 -13.32
CA THR A 213 -5.17 -16.37 -12.34
C THR A 213 -5.44 -14.89 -12.04
N GLY A 214 -6.63 -14.45 -12.35
CA GLY A 214 -7.02 -13.06 -12.37
C GLY A 214 -7.70 -12.54 -11.11
N LEU A 215 -8.55 -11.55 -11.32
CA LEU A 215 -9.20 -10.78 -10.25
C LEU A 215 -10.59 -10.27 -10.65
N ASP A 216 -11.38 -9.96 -9.63
CA ASP A 216 -12.64 -9.21 -9.71
C ASP A 216 -12.65 -8.22 -8.53
N VAL A 217 -12.60 -6.91 -8.82
CA VAL A 217 -12.64 -5.82 -7.84
C VAL A 217 -13.87 -4.96 -8.12
N ARG A 218 -14.63 -4.69 -7.07
CA ARG A 218 -15.83 -3.85 -7.11
C ARG A 218 -15.79 -2.85 -5.98
N ASP A 219 -15.89 -1.58 -6.32
CA ASP A 219 -15.85 -0.47 -5.37
C ASP A 219 -17.00 0.50 -5.65
N TYR A 220 -17.70 0.90 -4.60
CA TYR A 220 -18.80 1.84 -4.64
C TYR A 220 -18.59 2.86 -3.54
N THR A 221 -18.64 4.15 -3.89
CA THR A 221 -18.52 5.26 -2.95
C THR A 221 -19.69 6.22 -3.11
N VAL A 222 -20.25 6.64 -1.99
CA VAL A 222 -21.25 7.70 -1.90
C VAL A 222 -20.74 8.76 -0.95
N LYS A 223 -20.73 10.02 -1.39
CA LYS A 223 -20.47 11.16 -0.52
C LYS A 223 -21.70 12.08 -0.51
N LEU A 224 -22.04 12.60 0.67
CA LEU A 224 -23.07 13.60 0.88
C LEU A 224 -22.48 14.74 1.70
N ALA A 225 -22.71 15.97 1.28
CA ALA A 225 -22.24 17.14 2.00
C ALA A 225 -23.38 18.10 2.31
N TYR A 226 -23.27 18.76 3.45
CA TYR A 226 -24.14 19.87 3.84
C TYR A 226 -23.27 21.06 4.24
N ALA A 227 -23.31 22.09 3.44
CA ALA A 227 -22.54 23.32 3.60
C ALA A 227 -23.41 24.52 3.20
N PRO A 228 -24.28 25.02 4.11
CA PRO A 228 -25.13 26.17 3.80
C PRO A 228 -24.29 27.41 3.43
N PRO A 229 -24.67 28.18 2.43
CA PRO A 229 -24.06 29.46 2.14
C PRO A 229 -23.98 30.33 3.40
N GLU A 230 -22.86 31.05 3.57
CA GLU A 230 -22.58 31.91 4.73
C GLU A 230 -22.50 31.18 6.09
N SER A 231 -22.60 29.86 6.13
CA SER A 231 -22.42 29.08 7.36
C SER A 231 -20.94 28.81 7.62
N ALA A 232 -20.52 28.97 8.87
CA ALA A 232 -19.21 28.52 9.32
C ALA A 232 -19.11 26.98 9.46
N HIS A 233 -20.21 26.26 9.29
CA HIS A 233 -20.28 24.82 9.47
C HIS A 233 -20.41 24.08 8.13
N ARG A 234 -19.67 23.02 7.99
CA ARG A 234 -19.73 22.07 6.87
C ARG A 234 -19.73 20.64 7.44
N VAL A 235 -20.54 19.76 6.89
CA VAL A 235 -20.58 18.35 7.26
C VAL A 235 -20.49 17.50 6.00
N GLU A 236 -19.63 16.46 6.01
CA GLU A 236 -19.57 15.45 4.96
C GLU A 236 -19.73 14.05 5.55
N LEU A 237 -20.52 13.24 4.86
CA LEU A 237 -20.63 11.79 5.05
C LEU A 237 -20.04 11.09 3.83
N LYS A 238 -19.12 10.17 4.04
CA LYS A 238 -18.63 9.21 3.05
C LYS A 238 -19.01 7.80 3.47
N VAL A 239 -19.58 7.03 2.55
CA VAL A 239 -19.83 5.60 2.69
C VAL A 239 -19.21 4.90 1.52
N GLN A 240 -18.39 3.87 1.80
CA GLN A 240 -17.73 3.05 0.77
C GLN A 240 -17.97 1.58 1.05
N LEU A 241 -18.21 0.82 -0.01
CA LEU A 241 -18.34 -0.63 -0.03
C LEU A 241 -17.41 -1.18 -1.11
N ALA A 242 -16.44 -2.01 -0.73
CA ALA A 242 -15.51 -2.61 -1.69
C ALA A 242 -15.42 -4.13 -1.48
N GLY A 243 -15.48 -4.87 -2.57
CA GLY A 243 -15.30 -6.32 -2.59
C GLY A 243 -14.22 -6.71 -3.57
N GLN A 244 -13.41 -7.70 -3.22
CA GLN A 244 -12.35 -8.20 -4.07
C GLN A 244 -12.28 -9.73 -4.03
N SER A 245 -12.06 -10.31 -5.20
CA SER A 245 -11.64 -11.71 -5.36
C SER A 245 -10.42 -11.76 -6.26
N SER A 246 -9.41 -12.55 -5.89
CA SER A 246 -8.20 -12.71 -6.70
C SER A 246 -7.63 -14.11 -6.51
N ASN A 247 -7.23 -14.75 -7.60
CA ASN A 247 -6.63 -16.09 -7.61
C ASN A 247 -5.11 -16.03 -7.41
N GLN A 248 -4.65 -15.11 -6.58
CA GLN A 248 -3.24 -14.93 -6.25
C GLN A 248 -2.71 -16.04 -5.35
N SER A 249 -1.48 -16.50 -5.60
CA SER A 249 -0.78 -17.54 -4.85
C SER A 249 0.46 -16.99 -4.14
N TYR A 250 0.80 -17.63 -3.01
CA TYR A 250 2.13 -17.48 -2.39
C TYR A 250 3.21 -18.31 -3.07
N LEU A 251 2.83 -19.39 -3.76
CA LEU A 251 3.78 -20.30 -4.41
C LEU A 251 4.28 -19.70 -5.73
N GLY A 252 5.54 -19.27 -5.73
CA GLY A 252 6.32 -18.88 -6.89
C GLY A 252 7.05 -20.07 -7.51
N LEU A 253 7.97 -19.82 -8.42
CA LEU A 253 8.70 -20.82 -9.18
C LEU A 253 10.11 -21.05 -8.61
N VAL A 254 10.66 -22.24 -8.87
CA VAL A 254 12.11 -22.45 -8.81
C VAL A 254 12.77 -21.71 -9.98
N ASP A 255 14.00 -21.27 -9.83
CA ASP A 255 14.69 -20.41 -10.82
C ASP A 255 14.77 -21.06 -12.20
N ALA A 256 15.05 -22.36 -12.28
CA ALA A 256 15.12 -23.08 -13.55
C ALA A 256 13.77 -23.07 -14.31
N ASP A 257 12.67 -23.28 -13.60
CA ASP A 257 11.33 -23.22 -14.19
C ASP A 257 10.96 -21.79 -14.60
N PHE A 258 11.31 -20.81 -13.77
CA PHE A 258 11.09 -19.40 -14.08
C PHE A 258 11.80 -18.98 -15.37
N ARG A 259 13.08 -19.36 -15.54
CA ARG A 259 13.84 -19.06 -16.77
C ARG A 259 13.31 -19.79 -18.00
N THR A 260 12.53 -20.87 -17.81
CA THR A 260 11.90 -21.61 -18.92
C THR A 260 10.55 -21.03 -19.30
N ASP A 261 9.70 -20.73 -18.30
CA ASP A 261 8.37 -20.15 -18.48
C ASP A 261 7.99 -19.30 -17.25
N PRO A 262 8.25 -17.99 -17.26
CA PRO A 262 7.96 -17.10 -16.15
C PRO A 262 6.46 -16.91 -15.87
N LYS A 263 5.60 -17.25 -16.85
CA LYS A 263 4.13 -17.15 -16.72
C LYS A 263 3.48 -18.42 -16.17
N ARG A 264 4.26 -19.47 -15.94
CA ARG A 264 3.82 -20.73 -15.34
C ARG A 264 3.41 -20.56 -13.87
N ARG A 265 2.45 -21.36 -13.43
CA ARG A 265 2.13 -21.62 -12.01
C ARG A 265 2.00 -23.11 -11.77
N TYR A 266 2.56 -23.60 -10.66
CA TYR A 266 2.42 -24.99 -10.28
C TYR A 266 0.96 -25.36 -9.95
N GLY A 267 0.52 -26.58 -10.33
CA GLY A 267 -0.82 -27.10 -10.03
C GLY A 267 -1.17 -27.13 -8.53
N LEU A 268 -0.17 -27.15 -7.65
CA LEU A 268 -0.32 -27.02 -6.20
C LEU A 268 -0.99 -25.72 -5.76
N SER A 269 -0.99 -24.68 -6.59
CA SER A 269 -1.63 -23.39 -6.35
C SER A 269 -3.00 -23.24 -7.03
N ALA A 270 -3.53 -24.29 -7.64
CA ALA A 270 -4.78 -24.22 -8.42
C ALA A 270 -6.01 -23.83 -7.58
N LEU A 271 -5.96 -24.04 -6.27
CA LEU A 271 -7.03 -23.69 -5.34
C LEU A 271 -6.80 -22.38 -4.60
N ASP A 272 -5.64 -21.72 -4.83
CA ASP A 272 -5.28 -20.50 -4.11
C ASP A 272 -6.18 -19.34 -4.55
N ARG A 273 -6.85 -18.73 -3.58
CA ARG A 273 -7.78 -17.63 -3.79
C ARG A 273 -7.91 -16.77 -2.54
N ILE A 274 -7.90 -15.47 -2.73
CA ILE A 274 -8.28 -14.51 -1.69
C ILE A 274 -9.62 -13.86 -2.04
N THR A 275 -10.46 -13.71 -1.03
CA THR A 275 -11.69 -12.90 -1.09
C THR A 275 -11.66 -11.88 0.04
N THR A 276 -12.10 -10.66 -0.25
CA THR A 276 -12.18 -9.59 0.75
C THR A 276 -13.46 -8.80 0.59
N ASP A 277 -13.98 -8.31 1.71
CA ASP A 277 -15.06 -7.34 1.79
C ASP A 277 -14.61 -6.20 2.70
N HIS A 278 -14.86 -4.96 2.30
CA HIS A 278 -14.51 -3.77 3.07
C HIS A 278 -15.68 -2.79 3.09
N GLU A 279 -15.95 -2.26 4.27
CA GLU A 279 -16.96 -1.23 4.52
C GLU A 279 -16.28 -0.06 5.25
N GLN A 280 -16.53 1.15 4.79
CA GLN A 280 -16.01 2.36 5.44
C GLN A 280 -17.13 3.39 5.57
N VAL A 281 -17.23 3.98 6.74
CA VAL A 281 -18.07 5.15 7.01
C VAL A 281 -17.20 6.24 7.65
N ILE A 282 -17.21 7.43 7.06
CA ILE A 282 -16.53 8.62 7.59
C ILE A 282 -17.55 9.74 7.69
N VAL A 283 -17.62 10.36 8.86
CA VAL A 283 -18.37 11.61 9.08
C VAL A 283 -17.37 12.70 9.45
N ARG A 284 -17.32 13.76 8.70
CA ARG A 284 -16.45 14.93 8.95
C ARG A 284 -17.28 16.17 9.15
N HIS A 285 -17.00 16.89 10.23
CA HIS A 285 -17.56 18.20 10.51
C HIS A 285 -16.42 19.22 10.56
N GLU A 286 -16.55 20.27 9.80
CA GLU A 286 -15.66 21.44 9.80
C GLU A 286 -16.41 22.64 10.36
N PHE A 287 -15.76 23.39 11.23
CA PHE A 287 -16.24 24.65 11.76
C PHE A 287 -15.16 25.73 11.58
N ALA A 288 -15.39 26.66 10.66
CA ALA A 288 -14.51 27.77 10.33
C ALA A 288 -15.17 29.11 10.73
N PRO A 289 -15.08 29.52 12.02
CA PRO A 289 -15.72 30.74 12.50
C PRO A 289 -15.10 32.03 11.93
N SER A 290 -13.91 31.92 11.37
CA SER A 290 -13.21 33.00 10.66
C SER A 290 -12.11 32.41 9.79
N ASP A 291 -11.51 33.18 8.89
CA ASP A 291 -10.37 32.77 8.06
C ASP A 291 -9.13 32.34 8.88
N ALA A 292 -9.04 32.80 10.12
CA ALA A 292 -7.94 32.48 11.03
C ALA A 292 -8.11 31.15 11.77
N TRP A 293 -9.33 30.65 11.93
CA TRP A 293 -9.62 29.49 12.75
C TRP A 293 -10.42 28.44 11.98
N LYS A 294 -9.94 27.21 12.06
CA LYS A 294 -10.61 26.04 11.52
C LYS A 294 -10.55 24.91 12.53
N LEU A 295 -11.69 24.33 12.85
CA LEU A 295 -11.83 23.18 13.73
C LEU A 295 -12.45 22.04 12.94
N THR A 296 -11.86 20.84 13.05
CA THR A 296 -12.33 19.67 12.32
C THR A 296 -12.58 18.52 13.28
N THR A 297 -13.70 17.87 13.13
CA THR A 297 -14.00 16.63 13.83
C THR A 297 -14.30 15.53 12.80
N THR A 298 -13.55 14.43 12.84
CA THR A 298 -13.76 13.28 11.98
C THR A 298 -14.03 12.04 12.80
N ALA A 299 -15.17 11.40 12.59
CA ALA A 299 -15.49 10.08 13.14
C ALA A 299 -15.49 9.04 12.03
N TYR A 300 -14.98 7.85 12.29
CA TYR A 300 -14.89 6.79 11.29
C TYR A 300 -15.10 5.40 11.90
N ASP A 301 -15.65 4.50 11.06
CA ASP A 301 -15.79 3.07 11.31
C ASP A 301 -15.43 2.33 10.02
N ASN A 302 -14.41 1.47 10.08
CA ASN A 302 -13.96 0.63 8.98
C ASN A 302 -14.08 -0.82 9.40
N ARG A 303 -14.67 -1.65 8.55
CA ARG A 303 -14.77 -3.10 8.71
C ARG A 303 -14.17 -3.79 7.52
N HIS A 304 -13.34 -4.79 7.78
CA HIS A 304 -12.71 -5.56 6.73
C HIS A 304 -12.75 -7.05 7.07
N ALA A 305 -13.23 -7.85 6.13
CA ALA A 305 -13.19 -9.29 6.21
C ALA A 305 -12.34 -9.85 5.06
N ARG A 306 -11.53 -10.86 5.34
CA ARG A 306 -10.78 -11.56 4.30
C ARG A 306 -10.65 -13.05 4.56
N ASN A 307 -10.65 -13.83 3.50
CA ASN A 307 -10.25 -15.22 3.54
C ASN A 307 -9.24 -15.48 2.42
N TRP A 308 -8.00 -15.78 2.78
CA TRP A 308 -7.01 -16.25 1.82
C TRP A 308 -6.86 -17.76 1.95
N PHE A 309 -7.52 -18.49 1.07
CA PHE A 309 -7.37 -19.92 0.94
C PHE A 309 -6.14 -20.19 0.07
N LYS A 310 -5.14 -20.90 0.59
CA LYS A 310 -3.88 -21.11 -0.11
C LYS A 310 -3.09 -22.30 0.40
N THR A 311 -2.21 -22.80 -0.46
CA THR A 311 -1.23 -23.84 -0.10
C THR A 311 -0.17 -23.28 0.87
N GLU A 312 0.16 -24.06 1.92
CA GLU A 312 1.09 -23.63 2.98
C GLU A 312 2.38 -24.43 3.00
N GLY A 313 2.32 -25.73 2.73
CA GLY A 313 3.49 -26.60 2.79
C GLY A 313 3.15 -28.07 2.66
N ILE A 314 4.18 -28.89 2.84
CA ILE A 314 4.12 -30.36 2.72
C ILE A 314 4.73 -31.01 3.97
N ASP A 315 4.20 -32.15 4.36
CA ASP A 315 4.75 -33.04 5.37
C ASP A 315 5.32 -34.30 4.69
N PHE A 316 6.54 -34.61 5.04
CA PHE A 316 7.28 -35.74 4.45
C PHE A 316 7.27 -37.02 5.31
N ASP A 317 6.93 -36.91 6.60
CA ASP A 317 7.03 -38.05 7.53
C ASP A 317 5.73 -38.86 7.68
N GLY A 318 4.66 -38.42 7.01
CA GLY A 318 3.37 -39.06 7.06
C GLY A 318 2.61 -38.88 8.36
N SER A 319 3.09 -38.04 9.27
CA SER A 319 2.41 -37.67 10.52
C SER A 319 1.35 -36.62 10.32
N ALA A 320 1.36 -35.95 9.15
CA ALA A 320 0.48 -34.86 8.85
C ALA A 320 -0.97 -35.29 8.74
N ASN A 321 -1.78 -34.50 9.38
CA ASN A 321 -3.22 -34.44 9.18
C ASN A 321 -3.63 -32.98 9.31
N ALA A 322 -4.88 -32.66 9.08
CA ALA A 322 -5.37 -31.29 9.15
C ALA A 322 -5.13 -30.62 10.54
N GLU A 323 -4.93 -31.40 11.57
CA GLU A 323 -4.70 -30.94 12.95
C GLU A 323 -3.21 -30.79 13.30
N SER A 324 -2.29 -31.33 12.49
CA SER A 324 -0.84 -31.19 12.69
C SER A 324 -0.38 -29.82 12.22
N LEU A 325 0.43 -29.14 13.03
CA LEU A 325 1.11 -27.89 12.67
C LEU A 325 2.52 -28.15 12.09
N SER A 326 3.02 -29.39 12.19
CA SER A 326 4.33 -29.75 11.67
C SER A 326 4.25 -29.89 10.15
N ARG A 327 4.94 -29.01 9.45
CA ARG A 327 5.05 -29.05 7.99
C ARG A 327 6.33 -28.34 7.54
N THR A 328 6.82 -28.75 6.39
CA THR A 328 7.87 -28.02 5.67
C THR A 328 7.22 -26.99 4.76
N SER A 329 7.65 -25.72 4.83
CA SER A 329 7.12 -24.66 3.98
C SER A 329 7.50 -24.88 2.51
N TRP A 330 6.68 -24.37 1.60
CA TRP A 330 7.04 -24.37 0.17
C TRP A 330 8.29 -23.53 -0.10
N SER A 331 8.61 -22.52 0.73
CA SER A 331 9.86 -21.78 0.64
C SER A 331 11.07 -22.70 0.75
N SER A 332 11.09 -23.57 1.78
CA SER A 332 12.17 -24.55 1.99
C SER A 332 12.27 -25.56 0.85
N VAL A 333 11.13 -26.00 0.30
CA VAL A 333 11.09 -26.92 -0.86
C VAL A 333 11.70 -26.23 -2.10
N VAL A 334 11.26 -25.03 -2.44
CA VAL A 334 11.78 -24.26 -3.57
C VAL A 334 13.28 -24.01 -3.43
N GLN A 335 13.74 -23.59 -2.24
CA GLN A 335 15.16 -23.37 -1.99
C GLN A 335 15.99 -24.67 -2.12
N SER A 336 15.47 -25.79 -1.62
CA SER A 336 16.17 -27.09 -1.75
C SER A 336 16.29 -27.53 -3.20
N VAL A 337 15.27 -27.31 -4.02
CA VAL A 337 15.33 -27.58 -5.47
C VAL A 337 16.35 -26.66 -6.15
N ASN A 338 16.31 -25.36 -5.89
CA ASN A 338 17.25 -24.38 -6.44
C ASN A 338 18.71 -24.74 -6.11
N ARG A 339 18.98 -25.15 -4.86
CA ARG A 339 20.33 -25.50 -4.37
C ARG A 339 20.76 -26.95 -4.70
N GLY A 340 19.87 -27.76 -5.27
CA GLY A 340 20.14 -29.17 -5.53
C GLY A 340 20.27 -30.05 -4.29
N THR A 341 19.71 -29.62 -3.14
CA THR A 341 19.80 -30.30 -1.84
C THR A 341 18.60 -31.20 -1.57
N SER A 342 18.79 -32.20 -0.71
CA SER A 342 17.70 -33.07 -0.22
C SER A 342 16.95 -32.42 0.93
N LEU A 343 15.64 -32.67 1.03
CA LEU A 343 14.78 -32.20 2.10
C LEU A 343 13.69 -33.24 2.40
N GLY A 344 13.45 -33.54 3.69
CA GLY A 344 12.44 -34.52 4.09
C GLY A 344 12.66 -35.94 3.54
N GLY A 345 13.92 -36.31 3.31
CA GLY A 345 14.28 -37.62 2.74
C GLY A 345 14.14 -37.73 1.21
N LEU A 346 13.67 -36.66 0.54
CA LEU A 346 13.56 -36.60 -0.91
C LEU A 346 14.75 -35.84 -1.52
N SER A 347 15.26 -36.29 -2.66
CA SER A 347 16.26 -35.57 -3.45
C SER A 347 15.63 -34.33 -4.12
N ALA A 348 16.45 -33.35 -4.53
CA ALA A 348 15.99 -32.17 -5.27
C ALA A 348 15.15 -32.53 -6.51
N SER A 349 15.50 -33.59 -7.24
CA SER A 349 14.74 -34.05 -8.41
C SER A 349 13.36 -34.61 -8.03
N GLN A 350 13.24 -35.31 -6.90
CA GLN A 350 11.96 -35.77 -6.39
C GLN A 350 11.08 -34.61 -5.88
N LEU A 351 11.67 -33.63 -5.21
CA LEU A 351 10.97 -32.41 -4.80
C LEU A 351 10.48 -31.63 -6.03
N ALA A 352 11.30 -31.49 -7.07
CA ALA A 352 10.89 -30.90 -8.34
C ALA A 352 9.72 -31.67 -8.99
N ALA A 353 9.75 -33.00 -8.95
CA ALA A 353 8.64 -33.81 -9.45
C ALA A 353 7.32 -33.59 -8.70
N VAL A 354 7.38 -33.32 -7.39
CA VAL A 354 6.21 -32.89 -6.59
C VAL A 354 5.71 -31.53 -7.06
N LEU A 355 6.60 -30.53 -7.18
CA LEU A 355 6.23 -29.20 -7.67
C LEU A 355 5.60 -29.24 -9.07
N HIS A 356 6.17 -30.06 -9.97
CA HIS A 356 5.68 -30.24 -11.33
C HIS A 356 4.41 -31.07 -11.43
N GLY A 357 3.92 -31.64 -10.33
CA GLY A 357 2.75 -32.55 -10.35
C GLY A 357 2.96 -33.86 -11.10
N THR A 358 4.21 -34.30 -11.32
CA THR A 358 4.58 -35.56 -11.95
C THR A 358 4.77 -36.69 -10.95
N ALA A 359 4.87 -36.38 -9.66
CA ALA A 359 4.87 -37.33 -8.57
C ALA A 359 3.61 -37.15 -7.71
N ASP A 360 2.97 -38.27 -7.38
CA ASP A 360 1.89 -38.31 -6.40
C ASP A 360 2.47 -38.14 -4.98
N THR A 361 1.68 -37.61 -4.05
CA THR A 361 2.08 -37.44 -2.65
C THR A 361 1.25 -38.34 -1.72
N ALA A 362 1.75 -38.57 -0.52
CA ALA A 362 1.03 -39.37 0.47
C ALA A 362 -0.29 -38.69 0.87
N THR A 363 -1.30 -39.48 1.23
CA THR A 363 -2.58 -38.96 1.75
C THR A 363 -2.35 -38.06 2.94
N GLY A 364 -2.97 -36.89 2.93
CA GLY A 364 -2.89 -35.88 4.01
C GLY A 364 -1.61 -35.05 4.04
N SER A 365 -0.64 -35.28 3.14
CA SER A 365 0.68 -34.66 3.22
C SER A 365 0.74 -33.16 2.83
N ILE A 366 -0.20 -32.64 2.07
CA ILE A 366 -0.23 -31.25 1.63
C ILE A 366 -1.21 -30.46 2.50
N GLN A 367 -0.79 -29.31 3.03
CA GLN A 367 -1.62 -28.47 3.86
C GLN A 367 -2.06 -27.21 3.10
N LEU A 368 -3.37 -26.99 3.03
CA LEU A 368 -3.97 -25.73 2.59
C LEU A 368 -4.60 -25.03 3.80
N ARG A 369 -4.50 -23.70 3.82
CA ARG A 369 -5.05 -22.88 4.91
C ARG A 369 -6.08 -21.89 4.39
N ALA A 370 -7.22 -21.85 5.06
CA ALA A 370 -8.14 -20.72 5.01
C ALA A 370 -7.70 -19.69 6.07
N ASN A 371 -7.04 -18.62 5.60
CA ASN A 371 -6.64 -17.49 6.45
C ASN A 371 -7.81 -16.53 6.65
N ASP A 372 -8.83 -17.00 7.39
CA ASP A 372 -10.04 -16.25 7.69
C ASP A 372 -9.79 -15.25 8.82
N ARG A 373 -10.02 -13.97 8.53
CA ARG A 373 -9.84 -12.88 9.48
C ARG A 373 -10.90 -11.81 9.29
N GLN A 374 -11.34 -11.25 10.41
CA GLN A 374 -12.20 -10.08 10.46
C GLN A 374 -11.47 -8.97 11.22
N TYR A 375 -11.68 -7.74 10.78
CA TYR A 375 -11.05 -6.57 11.36
C TYR A 375 -12.09 -5.49 11.57
N GLU A 376 -11.95 -4.76 12.67
CA GLU A 376 -12.68 -3.53 12.94
C GLU A 376 -11.68 -2.44 13.31
N SER A 377 -11.90 -1.22 12.82
CA SER A 377 -11.06 -0.07 13.08
C SER A 377 -11.94 1.18 13.15
N ARG A 378 -12.01 1.83 14.31
CA ARG A 378 -12.86 2.97 14.54
C ARG A 378 -12.19 4.05 15.38
N GLY A 379 -12.63 5.27 15.24
CA GLY A 379 -12.06 6.36 16.02
C GLY A 379 -12.70 7.70 15.78
N VAL A 380 -12.19 8.66 16.56
CA VAL A 380 -12.53 10.07 16.43
C VAL A 380 -11.24 10.89 16.40
N GLN A 381 -11.16 11.82 15.45
CA GLN A 381 -10.08 12.78 15.33
C GLN A 381 -10.66 14.19 15.55
N PHE A 382 -9.94 15.00 16.30
CA PHE A 382 -10.23 16.42 16.48
C PHE A 382 -9.00 17.21 16.10
N GLY A 383 -9.16 18.16 15.18
CA GLY A 383 -8.11 19.05 14.70
C GLY A 383 -8.46 20.51 14.94
N VAL A 384 -7.44 21.32 15.21
CA VAL A 384 -7.51 22.79 15.29
C VAL A 384 -6.40 23.36 14.46
N SER A 385 -6.74 24.22 13.51
CA SER A 385 -5.80 25.04 12.75
C SER A 385 -6.05 26.51 13.05
N TRP A 386 -4.97 27.24 13.29
CA TRP A 386 -5.00 28.70 13.47
C TRP A 386 -3.89 29.34 12.66
N SER A 387 -4.23 30.39 11.92
CA SER A 387 -3.27 31.22 11.20
C SER A 387 -3.43 32.68 11.59
N GLY A 388 -2.31 33.36 11.88
CA GLY A 388 -2.34 34.73 12.32
C GLY A 388 -0.96 35.30 12.63
N LEU A 389 -0.94 36.50 13.20
CA LEU A 389 0.28 37.17 13.61
C LEU A 389 0.45 37.10 15.13
N LEU A 390 1.65 36.74 15.59
CA LEU A 390 2.08 36.96 16.97
C LEU A 390 3.15 38.06 16.95
N GLY A 391 2.76 39.29 17.37
CA GLY A 391 3.51 40.47 17.02
C GLY A 391 3.45 40.71 15.51
N ASP A 392 4.62 40.86 14.88
CA ASP A 392 4.73 41.01 13.42
C ASP A 392 5.11 39.72 12.69
N VAL A 393 5.14 38.58 13.39
CA VAL A 393 5.57 37.28 12.86
C VAL A 393 4.34 36.45 12.48
N PRO A 394 4.23 35.98 11.22
CA PRO A 394 3.19 35.07 10.81
C PRO A 394 3.39 33.70 11.43
N HIS A 395 2.29 33.10 11.91
CA HIS A 395 2.22 31.75 12.46
C HIS A 395 1.08 30.98 11.81
N ALA A 396 1.30 29.68 11.61
CA ALA A 396 0.25 28.72 11.29
C ALA A 396 0.38 27.52 12.24
N LEU A 397 -0.48 27.51 13.24
CA LEU A 397 -0.51 26.47 14.28
C LEU A 397 -1.51 25.37 13.89
N ARG A 398 -1.08 24.10 14.00
CA ARG A 398 -1.92 22.93 13.86
C ARG A 398 -1.80 22.05 15.10
N MET A 399 -2.91 21.62 15.62
CA MET A 399 -2.99 20.69 16.75
C MET A 399 -4.02 19.61 16.44
N GLY A 400 -3.80 18.42 16.93
CA GLY A 400 -4.78 17.35 16.76
C GLY A 400 -4.71 16.32 17.87
N VAL A 401 -5.86 15.69 18.10
CA VAL A 401 -6.03 14.56 19.01
C VAL A 401 -6.78 13.47 18.25
N ARG A 402 -6.31 12.22 18.34
CA ARG A 402 -7.01 11.05 17.82
C ARG A 402 -7.17 10.03 18.93
N TYR A 403 -8.39 9.54 19.12
CA TYR A 403 -8.69 8.31 19.83
C TYR A 403 -9.02 7.23 18.78
N HIS A 404 -8.42 6.06 18.92
CA HIS A 404 -8.52 4.97 17.98
C HIS A 404 -8.63 3.64 18.70
N GLU A 405 -9.50 2.77 18.20
CA GLU A 405 -9.61 1.36 18.61
C GLU A 405 -9.54 0.49 17.37
N ASP A 406 -8.80 -0.61 17.42
CA ASP A 406 -8.82 -1.63 16.39
C ASP A 406 -8.75 -3.06 16.93
N GLU A 407 -9.27 -4.00 16.14
CA GLU A 407 -9.31 -5.42 16.44
C GLU A 407 -9.01 -6.26 15.20
N GLU A 408 -8.22 -7.33 15.38
CA GLU A 408 -8.10 -8.45 14.46
C GLU A 408 -8.64 -9.71 15.10
N ASP A 409 -9.69 -10.31 14.52
CA ASP A 409 -10.22 -11.63 14.85
C ASP A 409 -9.70 -12.67 13.84
N ARG A 410 -8.97 -13.67 14.32
CA ARG A 410 -8.49 -14.81 13.53
C ARG A 410 -9.19 -16.09 13.94
N LEU A 411 -9.87 -16.70 12.97
CA LEU A 411 -10.47 -18.03 13.13
C LEU A 411 -10.16 -18.88 11.90
N GLN A 412 -8.93 -19.37 11.84
CA GLN A 412 -8.33 -19.99 10.65
C GLN A 412 -8.46 -21.51 10.66
N ARG A 413 -8.40 -22.10 9.45
CA ARG A 413 -8.52 -23.55 9.27
C ARG A 413 -7.43 -24.07 8.35
N ASN A 414 -6.69 -25.09 8.80
CA ASN A 414 -5.88 -25.96 7.96
C ASN A 414 -6.75 -27.15 7.51
N SER A 415 -6.58 -27.52 6.24
CA SER A 415 -7.15 -28.74 5.64
C SER A 415 -6.01 -29.54 5.03
N SER A 416 -6.10 -30.86 5.08
CA SER A 416 -5.10 -31.72 4.46
C SER A 416 -5.57 -32.25 3.11
N TYR A 417 -4.62 -32.35 2.20
CA TYR A 417 -4.77 -32.77 0.82
C TYR A 417 -3.64 -33.74 0.45
N HIS A 418 -3.80 -34.41 -0.66
CA HIS A 418 -2.71 -35.05 -1.39
C HIS A 418 -2.75 -34.65 -2.87
N GLN A 419 -1.62 -34.76 -3.53
CA GLN A 419 -1.51 -34.61 -4.97
C GLN A 419 -1.64 -35.97 -5.64
N GLN A 420 -2.56 -36.10 -6.59
CA GLN A 420 -2.74 -37.28 -7.43
C GLN A 420 -2.84 -36.86 -8.89
N SER A 421 -1.94 -37.39 -9.72
CA SER A 421 -1.84 -37.05 -11.16
C SER A 421 -1.77 -35.51 -11.38
N GLY A 422 -1.06 -34.80 -10.50
CA GLY A 422 -0.87 -33.36 -10.54
C GLY A 422 -2.07 -32.50 -10.07
N MET A 423 -3.12 -33.11 -9.53
CA MET A 423 -4.30 -32.45 -9.00
C MET A 423 -4.40 -32.64 -7.49
N LEU A 424 -4.81 -31.60 -6.79
CA LEU A 424 -5.08 -31.64 -5.34
C LEU A 424 -6.40 -32.36 -5.04
N ARG A 425 -6.35 -33.31 -4.11
CA ARG A 425 -7.51 -34.04 -3.58
C ARG A 425 -7.63 -33.79 -2.08
N LEU A 426 -8.82 -33.39 -1.62
CA LEU A 426 -9.10 -33.15 -0.21
C LEU A 426 -9.14 -34.49 0.55
N ASP A 427 -8.39 -34.60 1.63
CA ASP A 427 -8.39 -35.77 2.55
C ASP A 427 -9.18 -35.47 3.82
N ASP A 428 -8.87 -34.34 4.49
CA ASP A 428 -9.55 -33.90 5.70
C ASP A 428 -9.69 -32.38 5.71
N ARG A 429 -10.91 -31.90 5.96
CA ARG A 429 -11.18 -30.47 6.03
C ARG A 429 -10.57 -29.81 7.27
N GLY A 430 -10.29 -30.58 8.33
CA GLY A 430 -9.83 -30.08 9.60
C GLY A 430 -10.89 -29.27 10.38
N ARG A 431 -10.61 -29.00 11.65
CA ARG A 431 -11.50 -28.25 12.54
C ARG A 431 -11.28 -26.76 12.42
N LEU A 432 -12.35 -25.99 12.58
CA LEU A 432 -12.27 -24.54 12.60
C LEU A 432 -11.42 -24.06 13.77
N GLY A 433 -10.47 -23.15 13.52
CA GLY A 433 -9.56 -22.61 14.50
C GLY A 433 -8.23 -23.38 14.64
N ASN A 434 -8.05 -24.56 14.01
CA ASN A 434 -6.83 -25.38 14.15
C ASN A 434 -5.56 -24.68 13.59
N ALA A 435 -5.72 -23.67 12.76
CA ALA A 435 -4.64 -22.86 12.20
C ALA A 435 -4.48 -21.48 12.87
N GLY A 436 -5.38 -21.15 13.78
CA GLY A 436 -5.38 -19.88 14.52
C GLY A 436 -6.76 -19.57 15.07
N ASN A 437 -6.79 -19.35 16.37
CA ASN A 437 -7.99 -18.94 17.12
C ASN A 437 -7.54 -17.87 18.13
N ARG A 438 -7.56 -16.60 17.70
CA ARG A 438 -7.06 -15.49 18.51
C ARG A 438 -7.76 -14.18 18.19
N ILE A 439 -7.73 -13.28 19.16
CA ILE A 439 -8.16 -11.88 19.05
C ILE A 439 -6.95 -11.01 19.42
N GLN A 440 -6.68 -10.01 18.60
CA GLN A 440 -5.71 -8.93 18.88
C GLN A 440 -6.46 -7.61 18.88
N GLN A 441 -6.19 -6.78 19.87
CA GLN A 441 -6.86 -5.50 20.09
C GLN A 441 -5.86 -4.42 20.41
N ALA A 442 -6.16 -3.19 20.01
CA ALA A 442 -5.41 -2.02 20.43
C ALA A 442 -6.36 -0.84 20.72
N GLU A 443 -6.01 -0.07 21.74
CA GLU A 443 -6.57 1.24 22.02
C GLU A 443 -5.43 2.25 21.98
N ALA A 444 -5.61 3.40 21.30
CA ALA A 444 -4.54 4.37 21.13
C ALA A 444 -5.05 5.81 21.25
N ILE A 445 -4.23 6.64 21.89
CA ILE A 445 -4.39 8.09 21.92
C ILE A 445 -3.14 8.70 21.27
N ALA A 446 -3.36 9.51 20.23
CA ALA A 446 -2.32 10.29 19.59
C ALA A 446 -2.61 11.79 19.74
N ILE A 447 -1.61 12.57 20.10
CA ILE A 447 -1.71 14.02 20.21
C ILE A 447 -0.55 14.64 19.45
N PHE A 448 -0.80 15.66 18.65
CA PHE A 448 0.27 16.42 18.03
C PHE A 448 0.04 17.92 18.10
N ILE A 449 1.13 18.64 18.06
CA ILE A 449 1.20 20.11 17.88
C ILE A 449 2.32 20.42 16.91
N GLN A 450 2.06 21.28 15.96
CA GLN A 450 3.03 21.76 14.97
C GLN A 450 2.76 23.24 14.70
N ASN A 451 3.81 24.07 14.70
CA ASN A 451 3.65 25.50 14.44
C ASN A 451 4.63 25.96 13.36
N ARG A 452 4.12 26.42 12.24
CA ARG A 452 4.91 27.08 11.21
C ARG A 452 5.09 28.55 11.59
N ILE A 453 6.34 29.04 11.56
CA ILE A 453 6.75 30.36 11.94
C ILE A 453 7.56 30.97 10.80
N ASP A 454 7.07 32.04 10.17
CA ASP A 454 7.73 32.69 9.04
C ASP A 454 8.49 33.95 9.50
N ILE A 455 9.82 33.95 9.41
CA ILE A 455 10.72 35.03 9.85
C ILE A 455 11.61 35.45 8.69
N GLY A 456 11.18 36.47 7.95
CA GLY A 456 11.90 36.95 6.75
C GLY A 456 12.03 35.84 5.69
N ALA A 457 13.28 35.41 5.40
CA ALA A 457 13.55 34.35 4.46
C ALA A 457 13.46 32.92 5.07
N TRP A 458 13.25 32.82 6.37
CA TRP A 458 13.23 31.58 7.12
C TRP A 458 11.80 31.15 7.46
N THR A 459 11.50 29.88 7.30
CA THR A 459 10.33 29.22 7.88
C THR A 459 10.82 28.14 8.84
N LEU A 460 10.41 28.21 10.09
CA LEU A 460 10.70 27.22 11.13
C LEU A 460 9.41 26.47 11.47
N THR A 461 9.47 25.15 11.56
CA THR A 461 8.30 24.34 11.90
C THR A 461 8.65 23.32 12.98
N PRO A 462 8.72 23.75 14.25
CA PRO A 462 8.78 22.81 15.38
C PRO A 462 7.48 22.03 15.48
N GLY A 463 7.62 20.77 15.85
CA GLY A 463 6.51 19.85 16.07
C GLY A 463 6.79 18.88 17.21
N LEU A 464 5.73 18.39 17.81
CA LEU A 464 5.75 17.38 18.86
C LEU A 464 4.56 16.45 18.69
N ARG A 465 4.80 15.14 18.81
CA ARG A 465 3.78 14.12 18.81
C ARG A 465 3.91 13.23 20.03
N TYR A 466 2.79 12.85 20.62
CA TYR A 466 2.66 11.84 21.65
C TYR A 466 1.82 10.69 21.13
N GLU A 467 2.24 9.45 21.40
CA GLU A 467 1.47 8.22 21.19
C GLU A 467 1.40 7.44 22.49
N GLY A 468 0.20 7.08 22.93
CA GLY A 468 -0.07 6.15 24.01
C GLY A 468 -0.89 4.99 23.46
N ILE A 469 -0.38 3.76 23.54
CA ILE A 469 -0.92 2.58 22.87
C ILE A 469 -1.02 1.45 23.88
N ASP A 470 -2.22 0.91 24.05
CA ASP A 470 -2.48 -0.30 24.84
C ASP A 470 -2.84 -1.45 23.89
N GLN A 471 -2.04 -2.52 23.86
CA GLN A 471 -2.23 -3.67 22.98
C GLN A 471 -2.50 -4.93 23.80
N ARG A 472 -3.40 -5.80 23.29
CA ARG A 472 -3.71 -7.09 23.90
C ARG A 472 -3.84 -8.18 22.84
N ARG A 473 -3.36 -9.40 23.16
CA ARG A 473 -3.58 -10.61 22.36
C ARG A 473 -4.10 -11.72 23.22
N THR A 474 -5.25 -12.29 22.87
CA THR A 474 -5.86 -13.44 23.51
C THR A 474 -5.93 -14.61 22.54
N ARG A 475 -5.37 -15.76 22.94
CA ARG A 475 -5.33 -17.01 22.16
C ARG A 475 -6.18 -18.07 22.84
N TYR A 476 -6.85 -18.86 22.01
CA TYR A 476 -7.69 -19.98 22.45
C TYR A 476 -7.20 -21.28 21.82
N GLU A 477 -7.35 -22.39 22.54
CA GLU A 477 -6.97 -23.72 22.09
C GLU A 477 -8.14 -24.47 21.47
N ILE A 478 -7.81 -25.39 20.57
CA ILE A 478 -8.71 -26.44 20.10
C ILE A 478 -8.31 -27.73 20.83
N ARG A 479 -9.21 -28.24 21.68
CA ARG A 479 -8.97 -29.49 22.38
C ARG A 479 -9.52 -30.67 21.61
N ALA A 480 -8.65 -31.64 21.31
CA ALA A 480 -9.06 -32.88 20.69
C ALA A 480 -10.08 -33.63 21.54
N GLY A 481 -11.06 -34.27 20.91
CA GLY A 481 -12.05 -35.13 21.57
C GLY A 481 -13.23 -34.44 22.24
N ARG A 482 -13.34 -33.10 22.16
CA ARG A 482 -14.57 -32.39 22.63
C ARG A 482 -15.66 -32.43 21.57
N THR A 483 -16.88 -32.71 22.01
CA THR A 483 -18.08 -32.64 21.17
C THR A 483 -18.61 -31.22 20.97
N GLU A 484 -18.19 -30.27 21.81
CA GLU A 484 -18.50 -28.85 21.70
C GLU A 484 -17.74 -28.21 20.53
N ASN A 485 -18.25 -27.08 20.02
CA ASN A 485 -17.57 -26.31 18.98
C ASN A 485 -16.10 -26.07 19.38
N PRO A 486 -15.10 -26.63 18.67
CA PRO A 486 -13.69 -26.53 19.07
C PRO A 486 -13.17 -25.09 18.96
N ALA A 487 -13.84 -24.23 18.21
CA ALA A 487 -13.52 -22.81 18.12
C ALA A 487 -14.15 -21.97 19.25
N SER A 488 -14.83 -22.59 20.24
CA SER A 488 -15.42 -21.85 21.35
C SER A 488 -14.37 -21.08 22.15
N ARG A 489 -14.58 -19.80 22.32
CA ARG A 489 -13.73 -18.86 23.06
C ARG A 489 -14.16 -18.74 24.50
N SER A 490 -14.24 -19.85 25.21
CA SER A 490 -14.54 -19.91 26.65
C SER A 490 -13.26 -19.85 27.48
N ALA A 491 -13.42 -19.52 28.75
CA ALA A 491 -12.31 -19.53 29.71
C ALA A 491 -11.59 -20.90 29.77
N GLY A 492 -12.31 -22.01 29.55
CA GLY A 492 -11.75 -23.35 29.53
C GLY A 492 -10.88 -23.65 28.29
N ASN A 493 -10.95 -22.82 27.26
CA ASN A 493 -10.16 -22.91 26.04
C ASN A 493 -9.09 -21.82 25.96
N LEU A 494 -8.93 -20.97 26.97
CA LEU A 494 -7.92 -19.95 27.00
C LEU A 494 -6.52 -20.60 27.01
N ARG A 495 -5.68 -20.29 26.00
CA ARG A 495 -4.30 -20.74 25.88
C ARG A 495 -3.34 -19.73 26.47
N SER A 496 -3.49 -18.46 26.08
CA SER A 496 -2.65 -17.38 26.58
C SER A 496 -3.32 -16.02 26.40
N SER A 497 -2.98 -15.09 27.28
CA SER A 497 -3.30 -13.67 27.11
C SER A 497 -2.05 -12.88 27.45
N ARG A 498 -1.71 -11.91 26.59
CA ARG A 498 -0.60 -10.99 26.82
C ARG A 498 -1.02 -9.57 26.45
N ALA A 499 -0.40 -8.60 27.08
CA ALA A 499 -0.65 -7.18 26.84
C ALA A 499 0.67 -6.42 26.86
N ASN A 500 0.74 -5.34 26.12
CA ASN A 500 1.85 -4.41 26.09
C ASN A 500 1.29 -2.98 26.09
N ARG A 501 1.99 -2.06 26.76
CA ARG A 501 1.69 -0.63 26.76
C ARG A 501 2.92 0.15 26.32
N THR A 502 2.72 1.04 25.37
CA THR A 502 3.77 1.90 24.82
C THR A 502 3.35 3.36 24.95
N GLU A 503 4.24 4.17 25.52
CA GLU A 503 4.08 5.62 25.58
C GLU A 503 5.34 6.27 25.03
N ILE A 504 5.20 7.18 24.07
CA ILE A 504 6.35 7.81 23.42
C ILE A 504 6.06 9.26 23.03
N VAL A 505 7.12 10.09 23.12
CA VAL A 505 7.13 11.48 22.66
C VAL A 505 8.11 11.63 21.51
N LEU A 506 7.64 12.20 20.40
CA LEU A 506 8.33 12.32 19.13
C LEU A 506 8.52 13.79 18.77
N PRO A 507 9.65 14.42 19.14
CA PRO A 507 9.97 15.78 18.72
C PRO A 507 10.48 15.82 17.29
N GLY A 508 10.28 16.95 16.62
CA GLY A 508 10.87 17.22 15.33
C GLY A 508 10.86 18.72 15.00
N ILE A 509 11.74 19.11 14.10
CA ILE A 509 11.78 20.45 13.55
C ILE A 509 12.18 20.40 12.08
N GLY A 510 11.43 21.12 11.26
CA GLY A 510 11.78 21.40 9.87
C GLY A 510 12.11 22.87 9.69
N VAL A 511 13.03 23.16 8.78
CA VAL A 511 13.49 24.52 8.46
C VAL A 511 13.50 24.69 6.95
N LEU A 512 12.92 25.80 6.47
CA LEU A 512 13.11 26.25 5.09
C LEU A 512 13.86 27.58 5.10
N TYR A 513 14.77 27.74 4.16
CA TYR A 513 15.44 29.00 3.86
C TYR A 513 15.22 29.37 2.39
N ARG A 514 14.49 30.46 2.16
CA ARG A 514 14.26 31.00 0.82
C ARG A 514 15.47 31.82 0.39
N ALA A 515 16.38 31.20 -0.36
CA ALA A 515 17.60 31.87 -0.83
C ALA A 515 17.29 32.95 -1.86
N ASN A 516 16.27 32.72 -2.69
CA ASN A 516 15.69 33.69 -3.65
C ASN A 516 14.27 33.19 -4.06
N ASP A 517 13.60 33.91 -4.97
CA ASP A 517 12.23 33.58 -5.42
C ASP A 517 12.10 32.20 -6.11
N ARG A 518 13.21 31.57 -6.48
CA ARG A 518 13.24 30.29 -7.21
C ARG A 518 13.92 29.17 -6.44
N THR A 519 14.62 29.51 -5.36
CA THR A 519 15.46 28.51 -4.66
C THR A 519 15.18 28.52 -3.18
N THR A 520 14.81 27.35 -2.68
CA THR A 520 14.57 27.09 -1.26
C THR A 520 15.46 25.97 -0.78
N VAL A 521 16.14 26.14 0.33
CA VAL A 521 16.90 25.09 1.03
C VAL A 521 16.03 24.55 2.16
N LEU A 522 15.99 23.25 2.34
CA LEU A 522 15.28 22.60 3.44
C LEU A 522 16.26 21.79 4.30
N ALA A 523 15.99 21.76 5.59
CA ALA A 523 16.68 20.91 6.55
C ALA A 523 15.70 20.44 7.61
N GLY A 524 15.93 19.25 8.17
CA GLY A 524 15.05 18.73 9.19
C GLY A 524 15.67 17.66 10.05
N VAL A 525 15.15 17.54 11.27
CA VAL A 525 15.42 16.41 12.17
C VAL A 525 14.13 16.04 12.90
N HIS A 526 13.87 14.74 13.01
CA HIS A 526 12.75 14.26 13.82
C HIS A 526 13.03 12.87 14.36
N LYS A 527 12.46 12.58 15.54
CA LYS A 527 12.41 11.24 16.10
C LYS A 527 11.22 10.51 15.47
N GLY A 528 11.49 9.39 14.81
CA GLY A 528 10.49 8.48 14.27
C GLY A 528 10.30 7.26 15.16
N PHE A 529 9.19 6.55 14.96
CA PHE A 529 8.75 5.47 15.82
C PHE A 529 7.90 4.47 15.03
N THR A 530 8.01 3.19 15.43
CA THR A 530 7.12 2.09 15.05
C THR A 530 6.72 1.34 16.30
N ALA A 531 5.43 1.15 16.53
CA ALA A 531 4.93 0.44 17.70
C ALA A 531 5.42 -1.02 17.71
N PRO A 532 5.87 -1.55 18.85
CA PRO A 532 6.08 -2.98 19.01
C PRO A 532 4.74 -3.69 18.91
N SER A 533 4.76 -4.98 18.61
CA SER A 533 3.56 -5.80 18.70
C SER A 533 3.16 -6.00 20.17
N ASN A 534 2.12 -6.79 20.41
CA ASN A 534 1.65 -7.13 21.77
C ASN A 534 2.65 -7.97 22.63
N ALA A 535 3.89 -8.14 22.20
CA ALA A 535 4.93 -8.87 22.94
C ALA A 535 5.55 -7.95 24.01
N PRO A 536 5.49 -8.30 25.32
CA PRO A 536 5.89 -7.41 26.39
C PRO A 536 7.39 -7.14 26.46
N ASP A 537 8.23 -8.04 25.90
CA ASP A 537 9.69 -7.94 25.93
C ASP A 537 10.29 -7.29 24.68
N VAL A 538 9.44 -6.87 23.72
CA VAL A 538 9.88 -6.23 22.48
C VAL A 538 9.80 -4.71 22.64
N ARG A 539 10.96 -4.07 22.47
CA ARG A 539 11.05 -2.59 22.48
C ARG A 539 10.48 -2.00 21.19
N PRO A 540 9.96 -0.77 21.23
CA PRO A 540 9.59 -0.06 19.99
C PRO A 540 10.80 0.12 19.06
N GLU A 541 10.54 0.13 17.78
CA GLU A 541 11.51 0.61 16.79
C GLU A 541 11.54 2.13 16.87
N GLU A 542 12.72 2.70 17.04
CA GLU A 542 12.95 4.13 17.09
C GLU A 542 14.06 4.50 16.12
N ALA A 543 13.93 5.66 15.47
CA ALA A 543 14.99 6.19 14.62
C ALA A 543 15.09 7.71 14.74
N LEU A 544 16.32 8.21 14.69
CA LEU A 544 16.58 9.63 14.53
C LEU A 544 16.82 9.92 13.04
N ASN A 545 15.94 10.71 12.45
CA ASN A 545 15.94 11.00 11.02
C ASN A 545 16.43 12.41 10.77
N TYR A 546 17.38 12.54 9.84
CA TYR A 546 17.94 13.80 9.36
C TYR A 546 17.66 13.96 7.88
N GLU A 547 17.39 15.17 7.43
CA GLU A 547 17.31 15.50 6.01
C GLU A 547 17.87 16.88 5.71
N LEU A 548 18.46 16.99 4.51
CA LEU A 548 18.95 18.24 3.94
C LEU A 548 18.68 18.22 2.44
N GLY A 549 18.09 19.30 1.94
CA GLY A 549 17.78 19.36 0.51
C GLY A 549 17.62 20.77 -0.01
N PHE A 550 17.37 20.85 -1.30
CA PHE A 550 17.01 22.11 -1.93
C PHE A 550 15.98 21.90 -3.03
N ARG A 551 15.18 22.94 -3.28
CA ARG A 551 14.17 23.04 -4.32
C ARG A 551 14.49 24.20 -5.22
N PHE A 552 14.39 23.98 -6.53
CA PHE A 552 14.47 25.03 -7.53
C PHE A 552 13.23 25.03 -8.40
N ARG A 553 12.64 26.22 -8.60
CA ARG A 553 11.48 26.42 -9.47
C ARG A 553 11.75 27.53 -10.48
N GLY A 554 11.96 27.12 -11.71
CA GLY A 554 12.04 28.00 -12.87
C GLY A 554 10.78 27.91 -13.75
N PRO A 555 10.66 28.75 -14.77
CA PRO A 555 9.51 28.73 -15.69
C PRO A 555 9.45 27.49 -16.57
N VAL A 556 10.56 26.80 -16.79
CA VAL A 556 10.70 25.64 -17.71
C VAL A 556 11.24 24.40 -16.96
N ALA A 557 11.75 24.58 -15.74
CA ALA A 557 12.41 23.52 -14.99
C ALA A 557 12.07 23.60 -13.51
N GLN A 558 11.75 22.47 -12.93
CA GLN A 558 11.62 22.29 -11.49
C GLN A 558 12.59 21.17 -11.08
N PHE A 559 13.24 21.32 -9.93
CA PHE A 559 14.18 20.36 -9.42
C PHE A 559 14.12 20.30 -7.89
N GLU A 560 14.12 19.11 -7.33
CA GLU A 560 14.28 18.87 -5.90
C GLU A 560 15.37 17.81 -5.69
N ALA A 561 16.23 18.03 -4.71
CA ALA A 561 17.19 17.05 -4.21
C ALA A 561 17.14 17.02 -2.70
N VAL A 562 17.00 15.84 -2.11
CA VAL A 562 16.98 15.61 -0.67
C VAL A 562 17.90 14.46 -0.31
N ALA A 563 18.93 14.74 0.49
CA ALA A 563 19.72 13.72 1.17
C ALA A 563 19.09 13.42 2.54
N PHE A 564 19.07 12.16 2.94
CA PHE A 564 18.54 11.74 4.23
C PHE A 564 19.42 10.70 4.91
N LEU A 565 19.31 10.65 6.23
CA LEU A 565 19.92 9.65 7.11
C LEU A 565 18.92 9.26 8.19
N SER A 566 18.68 7.97 8.35
CA SER A 566 17.89 7.37 9.44
C SER A 566 18.78 6.45 10.25
N ASP A 567 18.97 6.80 11.51
CA ASP A 567 19.77 6.05 12.50
C ASP A 567 18.82 5.32 13.44
N TYR A 568 18.72 4.00 13.28
CA TYR A 568 17.81 3.15 14.04
C TYR A 568 18.50 2.61 15.29
N ASP A 569 17.88 2.83 16.44
CA ASP A 569 18.31 2.22 17.71
C ASP A 569 17.87 0.74 17.79
N ASN A 570 16.71 0.41 17.23
CA ASN A 570 16.17 -0.95 17.25
C ASN A 570 15.28 -1.17 16.02
N LEU A 571 15.74 -1.96 15.05
CA LEU A 571 14.90 -2.41 13.93
C LEU A 571 14.03 -3.58 14.40
N LEU A 572 12.74 -3.54 14.12
CA LEU A 572 11.82 -4.62 14.43
C LEU A 572 11.63 -5.57 13.24
N GLY A 573 11.89 -6.86 13.48
CA GLY A 573 11.37 -7.94 12.68
C GLY A 573 9.99 -8.38 13.16
N GLU A 574 9.07 -8.66 12.26
CA GLU A 574 7.76 -9.25 12.57
C GLU A 574 7.50 -10.47 11.69
N CYS A 575 7.14 -11.57 12.33
CA CYS A 575 6.76 -12.78 11.63
C CYS A 575 5.39 -12.66 11.01
N THR A 576 5.31 -12.73 9.69
CA THR A 576 4.05 -12.80 8.97
C THR A 576 4.02 -14.04 8.06
N SER A 577 2.86 -14.40 7.54
CA SER A 577 2.74 -15.50 6.57
C SER A 577 3.42 -15.20 5.24
N SER A 578 3.75 -13.94 4.96
CA SER A 578 4.40 -13.49 3.74
C SER A 578 5.92 -13.38 3.86
N SER A 579 6.48 -13.45 5.06
CA SER A 579 7.93 -13.39 5.26
C SER A 579 8.69 -14.63 4.74
N GLY A 580 7.97 -15.71 4.44
CA GLY A 580 8.58 -16.92 3.87
C GLY A 580 9.46 -17.71 4.85
N VAL A 581 9.33 -17.46 6.16
CA VAL A 581 10.07 -18.10 7.25
C VAL A 581 9.15 -18.91 8.16
N ASP A 582 9.69 -19.91 8.83
CA ASP A 582 8.98 -20.78 9.75
C ASP A 582 8.97 -20.19 11.17
N CYS A 583 8.25 -19.11 11.36
CA CYS A 583 8.05 -18.46 12.65
C CYS A 583 6.57 -18.32 13.01
N GLU A 584 6.25 -18.00 14.27
CA GLU A 584 4.87 -17.83 14.67
C GLU A 584 4.32 -16.46 14.24
N VAL A 585 3.38 -16.45 13.31
CA VAL A 585 2.81 -15.24 12.73
C VAL A 585 2.32 -14.25 13.79
N GLY A 586 2.87 -13.04 13.77
CA GLY A 586 2.59 -11.94 14.70
C GLY A 586 3.49 -11.93 15.93
N ASP A 587 4.56 -12.72 15.97
CA ASP A 587 5.65 -12.52 16.89
C ASP A 587 6.62 -11.50 16.29
N ALA A 588 7.08 -10.59 17.13
CA ALA A 588 8.06 -9.57 16.80
C ALA A 588 9.31 -9.78 17.63
N PHE A 589 10.44 -9.37 17.11
CA PHE A 589 11.75 -9.47 17.76
C PHE A 589 12.59 -8.24 17.44
N ASN A 590 13.52 -7.94 18.35
CA ASN A 590 14.43 -6.83 18.18
C ASN A 590 15.54 -7.20 17.19
N GLY A 591 15.76 -6.38 16.18
CA GLY A 591 16.75 -6.56 15.10
C GLY A 591 17.98 -5.66 15.22
N ASP A 592 18.15 -5.00 16.38
CA ASP A 592 19.30 -4.15 16.71
C ASP A 592 19.49 -2.93 15.79
N ALA A 593 20.67 -2.30 15.81
CA ALA A 593 20.96 -1.05 15.14
C ALA A 593 21.11 -1.19 13.61
N VAL A 594 20.53 -0.26 12.87
CA VAL A 594 20.58 -0.18 11.41
C VAL A 594 20.76 1.27 10.99
N THR A 595 21.61 1.51 10.01
CA THR A 595 21.75 2.82 9.38
C THR A 595 21.18 2.78 7.95
N VAL A 596 20.25 3.70 7.64
CA VAL A 596 19.74 3.89 6.28
C VAL A 596 20.04 5.31 5.83
N ARG A 597 20.69 5.46 4.67
CA ARG A 597 21.00 6.75 4.07
C ARG A 597 20.64 6.77 2.60
N GLY A 598 20.33 7.93 2.05
CA GLY A 598 19.96 8.01 0.66
C GLY A 598 19.91 9.41 0.10
N LEU A 599 19.61 9.43 -1.21
CA LEU A 599 19.42 10.63 -2.01
C LEU A 599 18.16 10.48 -2.85
N GLU A 600 17.28 11.44 -2.75
CA GLU A 600 16.05 11.58 -3.53
C GLU A 600 16.21 12.73 -4.51
N LEU A 601 15.97 12.49 -5.79
CA LEU A 601 15.96 13.53 -6.82
C LEU A 601 14.64 13.50 -7.57
N SER A 602 14.08 14.66 -7.82
CA SER A 602 12.94 14.81 -8.73
C SER A 602 13.16 16.01 -9.65
N THR A 603 12.81 15.86 -10.93
CA THR A 603 12.95 16.90 -11.94
C THR A 603 11.73 16.89 -12.85
N ALA A 604 11.19 18.06 -13.15
CA ALA A 604 10.19 18.26 -14.19
C ALA A 604 10.69 19.37 -15.15
N LEU A 605 10.69 19.05 -16.45
CA LEU A 605 11.12 19.94 -17.52
C LEU A 605 10.07 20.01 -18.62
N ASP A 606 9.87 21.17 -19.23
CA ASP A 606 9.11 21.30 -20.47
C ASP A 606 9.98 21.95 -21.53
N PHE A 607 10.38 21.19 -22.54
CA PHE A 607 11.35 21.65 -23.58
C PHE A 607 10.73 22.51 -24.68
N ALA A 608 9.41 22.62 -24.79
CA ALA A 608 8.77 23.36 -25.87
C ALA A 608 7.53 24.15 -25.42
N PRO A 609 7.61 24.96 -24.36
CA PRO A 609 6.43 25.54 -23.71
C PRO A 609 5.61 26.51 -24.58
N ASN A 610 6.15 26.99 -25.73
CA ASN A 610 5.56 28.08 -26.51
C ASN A 610 5.23 27.72 -27.97
N ALA A 611 5.34 26.45 -28.37
CA ALA A 611 5.21 26.05 -29.78
C ALA A 611 3.86 25.49 -30.21
N GLY A 612 2.82 25.55 -29.35
CA GLY A 612 1.58 24.75 -29.52
C GLY A 612 1.85 23.24 -29.46
N PHE A 613 3.00 22.90 -28.89
CA PHE A 613 3.57 21.58 -28.78
C PHE A 613 4.47 21.58 -27.53
N ALA A 614 4.25 20.65 -26.61
CA ALA A 614 5.01 20.52 -25.39
C ALA A 614 5.67 19.14 -25.31
N VAL A 615 6.88 19.09 -24.78
CA VAL A 615 7.62 17.84 -24.50
C VAL A 615 7.95 17.82 -23.01
N PRO A 616 7.00 17.46 -22.15
CA PRO A 616 7.26 17.31 -20.73
C PRO A 616 8.17 16.10 -20.48
N LEU A 617 9.16 16.29 -19.60
CA LEU A 617 10.01 15.24 -19.07
C LEU A 617 9.95 15.31 -17.53
N GLU A 618 9.59 14.22 -16.90
CA GLU A 618 9.65 14.05 -15.46
C GLU A 618 10.63 12.91 -15.14
N VAL A 619 11.53 13.12 -14.18
CA VAL A 619 12.51 12.13 -13.75
C VAL A 619 12.51 12.08 -12.23
N VAL A 620 12.39 10.89 -11.70
CA VAL A 620 12.53 10.59 -10.27
C VAL A 620 13.65 9.57 -10.12
N TYR A 621 14.63 9.89 -9.28
CA TYR A 621 15.71 8.98 -8.95
C TYR A 621 15.86 8.85 -7.46
N THR A 622 16.08 7.63 -6.99
CA THR A 622 16.29 7.30 -5.59
C THR A 622 17.55 6.44 -5.44
N TYR A 623 18.44 6.87 -4.56
CA TYR A 623 19.52 6.05 -4.03
C TYR A 623 19.25 5.76 -2.56
N ILE A 624 19.28 4.49 -2.16
CA ILE A 624 19.13 4.07 -0.76
C ILE A 624 20.20 3.02 -0.45
N ASP A 625 20.94 3.24 0.63
CA ASP A 625 21.90 2.28 1.19
C ASP A 625 21.53 2.05 2.65
N GLY A 626 21.00 0.86 2.94
CA GLY A 626 20.61 0.41 4.28
C GLY A 626 21.42 -0.80 4.70
N SER A 627 22.04 -0.74 5.86
CA SER A 627 22.89 -1.82 6.37
C SER A 627 22.75 -2.02 7.88
N PHE A 628 22.92 -3.26 8.31
CA PHE A 628 23.00 -3.60 9.74
C PHE A 628 24.33 -3.13 10.33
N ASP A 629 24.30 -2.58 11.54
CA ASP A 629 25.47 -2.07 12.26
C ASP A 629 26.04 -3.08 13.26
N THR A 630 25.36 -4.21 13.44
CA THR A 630 25.70 -5.27 14.40
C THR A 630 25.57 -6.65 13.77
N ASP A 631 26.27 -7.63 14.35
CA ASP A 631 26.08 -9.04 14.03
C ASP A 631 24.89 -9.58 14.82
N ILE A 632 23.95 -10.26 14.16
CA ILE A 632 22.78 -10.89 14.79
C ILE A 632 22.75 -12.34 14.36
N ALA A 633 22.91 -13.26 15.31
CA ALA A 633 22.89 -14.69 15.02
C ALA A 633 21.47 -15.26 15.19
N ASP A 634 21.13 -16.21 14.33
CA ASP A 634 19.99 -17.12 14.46
C ASP A 634 18.62 -16.41 14.55
N THR A 635 18.41 -15.39 13.70
CA THR A 635 17.08 -14.78 13.59
C THR A 635 16.24 -15.51 12.55
N ASP A 636 15.06 -15.93 12.93
CA ASP A 636 14.09 -16.57 12.01
C ASP A 636 13.74 -15.69 10.80
N PHE A 637 13.79 -14.37 10.96
CA PHE A 637 13.36 -13.42 9.95
C PHE A 637 14.47 -12.93 9.01
N PHE A 638 15.60 -12.46 9.58
CA PHE A 638 16.71 -11.93 8.78
C PHE A 638 17.73 -13.02 8.41
N GLY A 639 17.71 -14.17 9.09
CA GLY A 639 18.77 -15.19 9.06
C GLY A 639 19.95 -14.80 9.95
N ASP A 640 21.13 -15.34 9.66
CA ASP A 640 22.38 -14.90 10.26
C ASP A 640 22.79 -13.59 9.59
N VAL A 641 22.82 -12.52 10.36
CA VAL A 641 23.18 -11.17 9.91
C VAL A 641 24.60 -10.86 10.34
N GLN A 642 25.41 -10.36 9.44
CA GLN A 642 26.72 -9.79 9.73
C GLN A 642 26.67 -8.27 9.59
N ARG A 643 27.48 -7.59 10.35
CA ARG A 643 27.64 -6.15 10.25
C ARG A 643 28.01 -5.75 8.80
N GLY A 644 27.21 -4.84 8.21
CA GLY A 644 27.34 -4.40 6.84
C GLY A 644 26.43 -5.12 5.86
N ASP A 645 25.72 -6.17 6.28
CA ASP A 645 24.73 -6.83 5.45
C ASP A 645 23.59 -5.87 5.10
N PRO A 646 23.02 -5.97 3.88
CA PRO A 646 21.95 -5.08 3.44
C PRO A 646 20.62 -5.37 4.14
N VAL A 647 19.83 -4.32 4.34
CA VAL A 647 18.41 -4.47 4.72
C VAL A 647 17.65 -5.09 3.54
N PRO A 648 16.87 -6.17 3.76
CA PRO A 648 16.18 -6.88 2.68
C PRO A 648 15.18 -6.01 1.90
N TYR A 649 15.05 -6.30 0.59
CA TYR A 649 14.11 -5.66 -0.34
C TYR A 649 14.29 -4.14 -0.53
N ILE A 650 15.50 -3.64 -0.31
CA ILE A 650 15.86 -2.25 -0.58
C ILE A 650 16.84 -2.21 -1.76
N PRO A 651 16.36 -1.95 -2.98
CA PRO A 651 17.26 -1.77 -4.14
C PRO A 651 18.05 -0.47 -3.97
N LYS A 652 19.35 -0.52 -4.29
CA LYS A 652 20.23 0.66 -4.14
C LYS A 652 19.88 1.78 -5.09
N HIS A 653 19.51 1.45 -6.32
CA HIS A 653 19.19 2.43 -7.36
C HIS A 653 17.81 2.18 -7.92
N GLN A 654 17.01 3.24 -8.00
CA GLN A 654 15.70 3.24 -8.63
C GLN A 654 15.58 4.50 -9.49
N LEU A 655 15.07 4.35 -10.71
CA LEU A 655 14.78 5.45 -11.62
C LEU A 655 13.38 5.27 -12.19
N HIS A 656 12.60 6.34 -12.17
CA HIS A 656 11.38 6.46 -12.94
C HIS A 656 11.47 7.72 -13.81
N ALA A 657 11.22 7.59 -15.10
CA ALA A 657 11.20 8.72 -16.01
C ALA A 657 9.96 8.66 -16.91
N THR A 658 9.29 9.78 -17.09
CA THR A 658 8.19 9.92 -18.04
C THR A 658 8.51 11.02 -19.03
N VAL A 659 8.55 10.66 -20.31
CA VAL A 659 8.65 11.64 -21.41
C VAL A 659 7.32 11.69 -22.16
N GLY A 660 6.82 12.90 -22.40
CA GLY A 660 5.55 13.12 -23.08
C GLY A 660 5.71 13.92 -24.37
N ILE A 661 4.70 13.85 -25.19
CA ILE A 661 4.41 14.75 -26.31
C ILE A 661 2.98 15.22 -26.15
N ARG A 662 2.74 16.54 -26.12
CA ARG A 662 1.40 17.13 -26.10
C ARG A 662 1.23 18.09 -27.27
N LYS A 663 0.31 17.77 -28.15
CA LYS A 663 -0.13 18.62 -29.25
C LYS A 663 -1.60 18.32 -29.50
N GLU A 664 -2.48 19.17 -29.04
CA GLU A 664 -3.92 18.97 -29.22
C GLU A 664 -4.30 18.64 -30.66
N PRO A 665 -5.20 17.66 -30.86
CA PRO A 665 -5.92 16.87 -29.84
C PRO A 665 -5.19 15.61 -29.33
N PHE A 666 -3.91 15.45 -29.58
CA PHE A 666 -3.12 14.26 -29.26
C PHE A 666 -2.18 14.49 -28.06
N SER A 667 -2.08 13.52 -27.17
CA SER A 667 -0.98 13.37 -26.21
C SER A 667 -0.47 11.94 -26.16
N GLY A 668 0.84 11.80 -26.01
CA GLY A 668 1.51 10.49 -25.85
C GLY A 668 2.53 10.55 -24.73
N HIS A 669 2.70 9.44 -24.01
CA HIS A 669 3.62 9.33 -22.86
C HIS A 669 4.35 8.00 -22.90
N LEU A 670 5.65 8.03 -22.70
CA LEU A 670 6.51 6.86 -22.45
C LEU A 670 7.02 6.93 -21.02
N SER A 671 6.78 5.90 -20.25
CA SER A 671 7.35 5.71 -18.92
C SER A 671 8.47 4.68 -18.96
N ILE A 672 9.54 4.95 -18.25
CA ILE A 672 10.73 4.11 -18.10
C ILE A 672 10.92 3.90 -16.61
N THR A 673 10.90 2.64 -16.15
CA THR A 673 11.16 2.31 -14.76
C THR A 673 12.31 1.32 -14.66
N TYR A 674 13.38 1.73 -13.98
CA TYR A 674 14.53 0.88 -13.64
C TYR A 674 14.57 0.64 -12.13
N VAL A 675 14.80 -0.60 -11.74
CA VAL A 675 15.00 -1.02 -10.36
C VAL A 675 16.21 -1.94 -10.30
N ASP A 676 17.18 -1.61 -9.47
CA ASP A 676 18.39 -2.41 -9.23
C ASP A 676 18.06 -3.73 -8.52
N THR A 677 18.98 -4.66 -8.50
CA THR A 677 18.89 -5.90 -7.71
C THR A 677 18.68 -5.59 -6.23
N ALA A 678 17.97 -6.45 -5.54
CA ALA A 678 17.80 -6.37 -4.10
C ALA A 678 17.99 -7.74 -3.45
N CYS A 679 18.68 -7.78 -2.30
CA CYS A 679 18.74 -8.98 -1.47
C CYS A 679 17.38 -9.21 -0.82
N VAL A 680 16.89 -10.45 -0.81
CA VAL A 680 15.62 -10.79 -0.15
C VAL A 680 15.82 -11.25 1.30
N ARG A 681 17.07 -11.48 1.68
CA ARG A 681 17.55 -11.74 3.04
C ARG A 681 18.85 -10.98 3.28
N ALA A 682 19.18 -10.72 4.53
CA ALA A 682 20.39 -9.98 4.89
C ALA A 682 21.68 -10.65 4.40
N SER A 683 21.75 -11.99 4.47
CA SER A 683 22.89 -12.79 4.01
C SER A 683 23.14 -12.73 2.49
N CYS A 684 22.12 -12.33 1.71
CA CYS A 684 22.20 -12.19 0.26
C CYS A 684 22.82 -13.40 -0.47
N GLY A 685 22.40 -14.60 -0.09
CA GLY A 685 22.91 -15.86 -0.62
C GLY A 685 22.48 -16.12 -2.07
N GLU A 686 23.00 -17.21 -2.64
CA GLU A 686 22.56 -17.69 -3.94
C GLU A 686 21.05 -17.96 -3.94
N PHE A 687 20.34 -17.54 -4.98
CA PHE A 687 18.87 -17.56 -5.09
C PHE A 687 18.12 -16.66 -4.07
N GLU A 688 18.82 -15.71 -3.45
CA GLU A 688 18.26 -14.74 -2.49
C GLU A 688 18.32 -13.28 -3.00
N THR A 689 18.44 -13.09 -4.30
CA THR A 689 18.40 -11.77 -4.95
C THR A 689 17.28 -11.68 -5.98
N THR A 690 16.74 -10.48 -6.18
CA THR A 690 15.93 -10.16 -7.36
C THR A 690 16.85 -9.89 -8.55
N ASP A 691 16.31 -9.92 -9.78
CA ASP A 691 17.03 -9.40 -10.95
C ASP A 691 16.98 -7.86 -10.95
N GLU A 692 17.89 -7.21 -11.68
CA GLU A 692 17.66 -5.84 -12.12
C GLU A 692 16.50 -5.83 -13.13
N SER A 693 15.66 -4.81 -13.10
CA SER A 693 14.47 -4.76 -13.94
C SER A 693 14.34 -3.41 -14.64
N LEU A 694 14.10 -3.47 -15.95
CA LEU A 694 13.78 -2.31 -16.79
C LEU A 694 12.45 -2.52 -17.49
N THR A 695 11.44 -1.76 -17.09
CA THR A 695 10.11 -1.80 -17.70
C THR A 695 9.79 -0.50 -18.42
N LEU A 696 9.09 -0.63 -19.56
CA LEU A 696 8.64 0.46 -20.40
C LEU A 696 7.12 0.40 -20.51
N ASP A 697 6.44 1.52 -20.27
CA ASP A 697 4.99 1.64 -20.48
C ASP A 697 4.70 2.78 -21.46
N LEU A 698 3.74 2.58 -22.37
CA LEU A 698 3.33 3.55 -23.38
C LEU A 698 1.85 3.87 -23.22
N ALA A 699 1.50 5.16 -23.27
CA ALA A 699 0.13 5.63 -23.30
C ALA A 699 -0.04 6.66 -24.41
N ALA A 700 -1.18 6.60 -25.10
CA ALA A 700 -1.59 7.57 -26.11
C ALA A 700 -3.04 7.96 -25.87
N ASN A 701 -3.35 9.25 -25.91
CA ASN A 701 -4.70 9.78 -25.75
C ASN A 701 -5.01 10.70 -26.93
N TYR A 702 -6.25 10.67 -27.38
CA TYR A 702 -6.77 11.50 -28.47
C TYR A 702 -8.11 12.10 -28.07
N GLN A 703 -8.16 13.43 -27.93
CA GLN A 703 -9.39 14.15 -27.64
C GLN A 703 -10.26 14.20 -28.92
N LEU A 704 -11.31 13.39 -28.92
CA LEU A 704 -12.21 13.29 -30.08
C LEU A 704 -13.21 14.45 -30.15
N THR A 705 -13.74 14.83 -28.97
CA THR A 705 -14.61 16.00 -28.75
C THR A 705 -14.29 16.61 -27.40
N ASP A 706 -14.86 17.74 -27.02
CA ASP A 706 -14.66 18.34 -25.69
C ASP A 706 -15.04 17.39 -24.55
N SER A 707 -15.94 16.44 -24.78
CA SER A 707 -16.45 15.48 -23.79
C SER A 707 -15.91 14.08 -23.94
N VAL A 708 -15.22 13.71 -25.02
CA VAL A 708 -14.81 12.33 -25.32
C VAL A 708 -13.33 12.26 -25.63
N ALA A 709 -12.56 11.52 -24.87
CA ALA A 709 -11.20 11.14 -25.19
C ALA A 709 -11.10 9.62 -25.45
N LEU A 710 -10.33 9.24 -26.45
CA LEU A 710 -9.95 7.85 -26.72
C LEU A 710 -8.53 7.61 -26.19
N PHE A 711 -8.25 6.42 -25.72
CA PHE A 711 -6.90 6.07 -25.29
C PHE A 711 -6.49 4.66 -25.73
N ALA A 712 -5.18 4.47 -25.83
CA ALA A 712 -4.53 3.18 -25.99
C ALA A 712 -3.30 3.12 -25.06
N ARG A 713 -3.07 1.96 -24.45
CA ARG A 713 -1.97 1.74 -23.51
C ARG A 713 -1.29 0.40 -23.76
N VAL A 714 0.00 0.37 -23.48
CA VAL A 714 0.82 -0.84 -23.45
C VAL A 714 1.65 -0.82 -22.18
N GLU A 715 1.38 -1.71 -21.27
CA GLU A 715 2.22 -1.94 -20.10
C GLU A 715 3.28 -2.98 -20.43
N ASN A 716 4.50 -2.81 -19.91
CA ASN A 716 5.65 -3.69 -20.15
C ASN A 716 5.89 -3.94 -21.65
N VAL A 717 6.13 -2.86 -22.40
CA VAL A 717 6.27 -2.90 -23.89
C VAL A 717 7.32 -3.93 -24.34
N ALA A 718 8.42 -4.07 -23.59
CA ALA A 718 9.50 -5.00 -23.90
C ALA A 718 9.16 -6.48 -23.55
N ASP A 719 8.03 -6.75 -22.87
CA ASP A 719 7.68 -8.05 -22.28
C ASP A 719 8.83 -8.59 -21.40
N ALA A 720 9.39 -7.73 -20.54
CA ALA A 720 10.46 -8.10 -19.65
C ALA A 720 9.97 -9.13 -18.61
N ASP A 721 10.73 -10.20 -18.46
CA ASP A 721 10.43 -11.34 -17.59
C ASP A 721 11.54 -11.48 -16.52
N ASP A 722 11.66 -10.48 -15.63
CA ASP A 722 12.66 -10.46 -14.56
C ASP A 722 12.09 -11.06 -13.28
N ILE A 723 12.94 -11.65 -12.42
CA ILE A 723 12.59 -12.04 -11.05
C ILE A 723 12.51 -10.78 -10.21
N VAL A 724 11.30 -10.23 -10.03
CA VAL A 724 11.07 -8.99 -9.27
C VAL A 724 10.71 -9.21 -7.81
N GLY A 725 10.54 -10.45 -7.39
CA GLY A 725 10.29 -10.85 -6.02
C GLY A 725 10.52 -12.35 -5.81
N ARG A 726 10.77 -12.75 -4.54
CA ARG A 726 10.99 -14.16 -4.16
C ARG A 726 10.15 -14.57 -2.96
N HIS A 727 9.55 -13.63 -2.29
CA HIS A 727 8.62 -13.91 -1.19
C HIS A 727 7.17 -13.92 -1.70
N PRO A 728 6.29 -14.73 -1.07
CA PRO A 728 6.60 -15.65 0.04
C PRO A 728 7.40 -16.91 -0.36
N TYR A 729 7.17 -17.56 -1.49
CA TYR A 729 7.73 -18.89 -1.79
C TYR A 729 8.24 -19.01 -3.23
N GLY A 730 9.37 -18.40 -3.58
CA GLY A 730 10.02 -18.59 -4.88
C GLY A 730 9.90 -17.41 -5.86
N ALA A 731 10.49 -17.58 -7.05
CA ALA A 731 10.62 -16.53 -8.05
C ALA A 731 9.26 -16.06 -8.62
N ARG A 732 9.12 -14.74 -8.81
CA ARG A 732 7.92 -14.06 -9.30
C ARG A 732 8.25 -13.11 -10.44
N PRO A 733 7.47 -13.14 -11.56
CA PRO A 733 7.72 -12.32 -12.73
C PRO A 733 7.20 -10.89 -12.59
N ASN A 734 7.69 -10.01 -13.47
CA ASN A 734 6.98 -8.82 -13.88
C ASN A 734 5.58 -9.17 -14.41
N LYS A 735 4.64 -8.21 -14.34
CA LYS A 735 3.39 -8.34 -15.10
C LYS A 735 3.73 -8.45 -16.60
N ALA A 736 3.15 -9.44 -17.27
CA ALA A 736 3.32 -9.64 -18.69
C ALA A 736 2.86 -8.41 -19.48
N ARG A 737 3.42 -8.21 -20.70
CA ARG A 737 2.96 -7.16 -21.60
C ARG A 737 1.45 -7.21 -21.77
N THR A 738 0.79 -6.06 -21.57
CA THR A 738 -0.67 -5.93 -21.62
C THR A 738 -1.05 -4.76 -22.51
N PHE A 739 -1.86 -5.01 -23.53
CA PHE A 739 -2.46 -3.99 -24.38
C PHE A 739 -3.88 -3.68 -23.88
N SER A 740 -4.23 -2.42 -23.82
CA SER A 740 -5.60 -1.99 -23.55
C SER A 740 -5.98 -0.75 -24.36
N VAL A 741 -7.28 -0.61 -24.60
CA VAL A 741 -7.89 0.53 -25.27
C VAL A 741 -9.18 0.91 -24.57
N GLY A 742 -9.60 2.13 -24.72
CA GLY A 742 -10.85 2.58 -24.14
C GLY A 742 -11.17 4.03 -24.45
N PHE A 743 -12.12 4.54 -23.70
CA PHE A 743 -12.54 5.93 -23.78
C PHE A 743 -12.81 6.51 -22.39
N ASP A 744 -12.70 7.82 -22.31
CA ASP A 744 -13.13 8.65 -21.19
C ASP A 744 -14.18 9.64 -21.69
N LEU A 745 -15.32 9.67 -21.02
CA LEU A 745 -16.45 10.55 -21.30
C LEU A 745 -16.67 11.45 -20.08
N ALA A 746 -16.68 12.78 -20.29
CA ALA A 746 -16.96 13.78 -19.26
C ALA A 746 -18.15 14.67 -19.70
N TRP A 747 -19.04 15.06 -18.75
CA TRP A 747 -20.20 15.92 -19.02
C TRP A 747 -20.57 16.82 -17.84
#